data_9c2a9fc3f306dae0212971a322f06e31
#
_entry.id   9c2a9fc3f306dae0212971a322f06e31
#
_cell.length_a   1.000
_cell.length_b   1.000
_cell.length_c   1.000
_cell.angle_alpha   90.00
_cell.angle_beta   90.00
_cell.angle_gamma   90.00
#
_symmetry.space_group_name_H-M   'P 1'
#
loop_
_entity.id
_entity.type
_entity.pdbx_description
1 polymer ?
#
loop_
_entity_poly.entity_id
_entity_poly.type
_entity_poly.pdbx_seq_one_letter_code
_entity_poly.pdbx_strand_id
1 'polypeptide(L)'
;MKKIKLVMVGNGMAGVRTLEELLKLNSDFYDITVFGAEPHPNYNRILLSPVLAGEQTFEEIVLNDLNWYAENGIKLLLDRKVVQIDRVRRRVVAADGSEAEYDRLLLATGSVPFILPIPGNRLQGVIGYRDIADTQAMIDCARTHSHAVVIGGGLLGLEAANGLKQRGMDVTVVHLSDWLLERQLDRTAGKLLQGALEARGIRFRLNTQTQELMDNGSGRVCAVQFNDGDVIPADLVVMAAGIRPNTELAESAGIPCNRGILVNDTLQTYDPRIYAVGECANHRGIAYGLVAPLFEQAKVCANHLAHLGYARYQGSVTSTKLKVTGIDLFSAGDFIGGEGSETITLSDPIGGVYKKLVIKDDVLVGACLYGDTADGGWYFRQIRENHNVVQIRDHLMFGENALGDVGHQGQNSAASMPDTAEVCGCNGVCKGTIVKAIQEHGLFSVDEVKKHTKAASSCGSCAGLVEQILISTVGGAADVKPKSEKAICGCSDLNHGQIRKAIREHRLTSLDAAMRFMDWKTPNGCATCRPALNYYLISTWPGEAKDDPQSRLINERAHANIQKDGTYSVVPRMWGGVTNAAELRRIADVADKYQVPMVKVTGGQRIDLLGVKKDDLPAIWKDLDMPSGHAYGKSIRTVKTCVGGEFCRFGTQNSTQLGIDLEHDLFNMWSPHKVKLAVSGCPRNCAEAGIKDVGIIGVDSGWEMYIGGNGGIKTEVAEFFVKLKTAEEVREYNGAFLQLYREEAFYLERTVHYLQRVGMEHIRKAVVEDAENRKALNDRLQFALSFEQDPWKQRIEQPQLKKEFERIPLKQLENV
;
A
#
# COMPACT_ATOMS: atom_id res chain seq x y z
N MET A 1 0.11 -44.87 -23.26
CA MET A 1 0.91 -45.51 -22.18
C MET A 1 0.10 -45.55 -20.90
N LYS A 2 0.30 -46.51 -20.00
CA LYS A 2 -0.35 -46.50 -18.69
C LYS A 2 0.24 -45.37 -17.88
N LYS A 3 -0.57 -44.43 -17.37
CA LYS A 3 -0.11 -43.32 -16.52
C LYS A 3 0.55 -43.86 -15.24
N ILE A 4 1.57 -43.17 -14.75
CA ILE A 4 2.24 -43.50 -13.49
C ILE A 4 1.36 -43.01 -12.34
N LYS A 5 1.16 -43.82 -11.30
CA LYS A 5 0.35 -43.46 -10.15
C LYS A 5 1.13 -42.57 -9.19
N LEU A 6 0.68 -41.33 -9.04
CA LEU A 6 1.18 -40.38 -8.04
C LEU A 6 0.15 -40.23 -6.91
N VAL A 7 0.54 -40.61 -5.71
CA VAL A 7 -0.27 -40.35 -4.52
C VAL A 7 0.35 -39.21 -3.72
N MET A 8 -0.46 -38.24 -3.35
CA MET A 8 -0.07 -37.14 -2.46
C MET A 8 -0.82 -37.21 -1.14
N VAL A 9 -0.08 -37.16 -0.02
CA VAL A 9 -0.64 -37.14 1.33
C VAL A 9 -0.49 -35.74 1.91
N GLY A 10 -1.62 -35.11 2.13
CA GLY A 10 -1.73 -33.71 2.55
C GLY A 10 -2.18 -32.78 1.40
N ASN A 11 -3.26 -32.02 1.64
CA ASN A 11 -3.86 -31.09 0.67
C ASN A 11 -3.55 -29.64 0.98
N GLY A 12 -2.37 -29.37 1.58
CA GLY A 12 -1.93 -28.03 1.94
C GLY A 12 -1.21 -27.29 0.80
N MET A 13 -0.83 -26.03 1.08
CA MET A 13 -0.26 -25.10 0.09
C MET A 13 0.97 -25.66 -0.64
N ALA A 14 1.91 -26.30 0.06
CA ALA A 14 3.14 -26.83 -0.54
C ALA A 14 2.88 -28.02 -1.48
N GLY A 15 2.04 -28.96 -1.05
CA GLY A 15 1.68 -30.14 -1.84
C GLY A 15 0.95 -29.74 -3.14
N VAL A 16 -0.11 -28.95 -3.02
CA VAL A 16 -0.88 -28.50 -4.20
C VAL A 16 -0.03 -27.63 -5.12
N ARG A 17 0.84 -26.78 -4.57
CA ARG A 17 1.81 -26.04 -5.39
C ARG A 17 2.71 -26.97 -6.20
N THR A 18 3.13 -28.11 -5.62
CA THR A 18 3.93 -29.10 -6.35
C THR A 18 3.13 -29.69 -7.52
N LEU A 19 1.83 -29.95 -7.32
CA LEU A 19 0.97 -30.43 -8.41
C LEU A 19 0.77 -29.35 -9.49
N GLU A 20 0.54 -28.10 -9.11
CA GLU A 20 0.43 -26.98 -10.07
C GLU A 20 1.68 -26.87 -10.96
N GLU A 21 2.87 -26.93 -10.36
CA GLU A 21 4.12 -26.89 -11.11
C GLU A 21 4.34 -28.13 -11.96
N LEU A 22 3.96 -29.32 -11.46
CA LEU A 22 4.06 -30.57 -12.21
C LEU A 22 3.14 -30.57 -13.44
N LEU A 23 1.90 -30.13 -13.30
CA LEU A 23 0.92 -30.06 -14.40
C LEU A 23 1.36 -29.08 -15.50
N LYS A 24 2.02 -27.97 -15.13
CA LYS A 24 2.63 -27.05 -16.12
C LYS A 24 3.75 -27.70 -16.93
N LEU A 25 4.52 -28.60 -16.32
CA LEU A 25 5.64 -29.27 -16.96
C LEU A 25 5.19 -30.49 -17.77
N ASN A 26 4.23 -31.25 -17.27
CA ASN A 26 3.70 -32.45 -17.93
C ASN A 26 2.34 -32.87 -17.36
N SER A 27 1.25 -32.44 -17.98
CA SER A 27 -0.12 -32.61 -17.50
C SER A 27 -0.63 -34.07 -17.59
N ASP A 28 -0.11 -34.89 -18.52
CA ASP A 28 -0.64 -36.23 -18.82
C ASP A 28 0.17 -37.40 -18.25
N PHE A 29 1.24 -37.08 -17.54
CA PHE A 29 2.21 -38.09 -17.12
C PHE A 29 1.73 -38.95 -15.95
N TYR A 30 0.93 -38.40 -15.04
CA TYR A 30 0.50 -39.04 -13.83
C TYR A 30 -1.03 -39.27 -13.76
N ASP A 31 -1.42 -40.34 -13.09
CA ASP A 31 -2.73 -40.54 -12.49
C ASP A 31 -2.62 -40.12 -11.02
N ILE A 32 -3.24 -38.97 -10.67
CA ILE A 32 -2.99 -38.30 -9.40
C ILE A 32 -4.13 -38.53 -8.42
N THR A 33 -3.80 -39.07 -7.22
CA THR A 33 -4.72 -39.15 -6.08
C THR A 33 -4.19 -38.35 -4.91
N VAL A 34 -5.04 -37.48 -4.33
CA VAL A 34 -4.71 -36.60 -3.19
C VAL A 34 -5.56 -36.99 -1.99
N PHE A 35 -4.91 -37.24 -0.85
CA PHE A 35 -5.56 -37.45 0.44
C PHE A 35 -5.46 -36.18 1.28
N GLY A 36 -6.60 -35.56 1.63
CA GLY A 36 -6.73 -34.43 2.55
C GLY A 36 -7.32 -34.88 3.88
N ALA A 37 -6.68 -34.57 5.00
CA ALA A 37 -7.20 -34.87 6.33
C ALA A 37 -8.34 -33.94 6.76
N GLU A 38 -8.44 -32.76 6.15
CA GLU A 38 -9.49 -31.79 6.37
C GLU A 38 -10.62 -31.93 5.33
N PRO A 39 -11.86 -31.53 5.64
CA PRO A 39 -13.00 -31.63 4.72
C PRO A 39 -13.02 -30.47 3.68
N HIS A 40 -11.94 -29.74 3.54
CA HIS A 40 -11.84 -28.54 2.72
C HIS A 40 -10.88 -28.70 1.53
N PRO A 41 -11.17 -28.08 0.39
CA PRO A 41 -10.19 -27.95 -0.69
C PRO A 41 -8.99 -27.12 -0.23
N ASN A 42 -7.96 -27.00 -1.09
CA ASN A 42 -6.76 -26.23 -0.74
C ASN A 42 -7.08 -24.75 -0.51
N TYR A 43 -6.64 -24.23 0.63
CA TYR A 43 -6.86 -22.84 1.03
C TYR A 43 -5.57 -22.17 1.53
N ASN A 44 -5.57 -20.85 1.56
CA ASN A 44 -4.46 -20.04 2.02
C ASN A 44 -4.44 -19.94 3.55
N ARG A 45 -3.60 -20.73 4.21
CA ARG A 45 -3.48 -20.74 5.68
C ARG A 45 -2.99 -19.41 6.27
N ILE A 46 -2.28 -18.57 5.48
CA ILE A 46 -1.84 -17.24 5.93
C ILE A 46 -3.05 -16.33 6.19
N LEU A 47 -4.14 -16.56 5.46
CA LEU A 47 -5.35 -15.74 5.55
C LEU A 47 -6.34 -16.21 6.63
N LEU A 48 -6.01 -17.21 7.45
CA LEU A 48 -6.82 -17.59 8.61
C LEU A 48 -6.91 -16.44 9.63
N SER A 49 -5.88 -15.60 9.74
CA SER A 49 -5.88 -14.46 10.66
C SER A 49 -6.85 -13.36 10.24
N PRO A 50 -6.94 -12.90 8.97
CA PRO A 50 -8.04 -12.08 8.49
C PRO A 50 -9.44 -12.68 8.66
N VAL A 51 -9.59 -14.01 8.52
CA VAL A 51 -10.88 -14.68 8.78
C VAL A 51 -11.22 -14.60 10.27
N LEU A 52 -10.25 -14.88 11.16
CA LEU A 52 -10.44 -14.73 12.60
C LEU A 52 -10.82 -13.30 12.96
N ALA A 53 -10.21 -12.32 12.33
CA ALA A 53 -10.50 -10.90 12.53
C ALA A 53 -11.89 -10.47 11.97
N GLY A 54 -12.50 -11.26 11.08
CA GLY A 54 -13.76 -10.95 10.42
C GLY A 54 -13.62 -10.07 9.17
N GLU A 55 -12.42 -9.98 8.65
CA GLU A 55 -12.09 -9.20 7.44
C GLU A 55 -12.33 -10.00 6.15
N GLN A 56 -12.32 -11.35 6.24
CA GLN A 56 -12.53 -12.29 5.13
C GLN A 56 -13.39 -13.48 5.57
N THR A 57 -13.94 -14.22 4.61
CA THR A 57 -14.66 -15.49 4.82
C THR A 57 -13.77 -16.68 4.48
N PHE A 58 -14.19 -17.90 4.88
CA PHE A 58 -13.46 -19.13 4.53
C PHE A 58 -13.45 -19.38 3.01
N GLU A 59 -14.52 -19.02 2.31
CA GLU A 59 -14.65 -19.17 0.86
C GLU A 59 -13.65 -18.29 0.10
N GLU A 60 -13.41 -17.08 0.58
CA GLU A 60 -12.50 -16.12 -0.05
C GLU A 60 -11.03 -16.54 0.03
N ILE A 61 -10.67 -17.40 0.96
CA ILE A 61 -9.29 -17.86 1.13
C ILE A 61 -8.98 -19.18 0.40
N VAL A 62 -9.96 -19.78 -0.29
CA VAL A 62 -9.76 -20.98 -1.11
C VAL A 62 -8.84 -20.65 -2.29
N LEU A 63 -7.77 -21.43 -2.47
CA LEU A 63 -6.78 -21.27 -3.54
C LEU A 63 -7.13 -22.09 -4.77
N ASN A 64 -7.56 -23.33 -4.56
CA ASN A 64 -7.96 -24.27 -5.59
C ASN A 64 -9.29 -24.89 -5.17
N ASP A 65 -10.36 -24.55 -5.88
CA ASP A 65 -11.70 -25.11 -5.64
C ASP A 65 -11.84 -26.55 -6.17
N LEU A 66 -12.96 -27.19 -5.90
CA LEU A 66 -13.20 -28.56 -6.34
C LEU A 66 -13.19 -28.71 -7.87
N ASN A 67 -13.59 -27.67 -8.60
CA ASN A 67 -13.58 -27.67 -10.06
C ASN A 67 -12.15 -27.76 -10.59
N TRP A 68 -11.22 -27.04 -9.98
CA TRP A 68 -9.81 -27.12 -10.36
C TRP A 68 -9.25 -28.56 -10.33
N TYR A 69 -9.59 -29.34 -9.29
CA TYR A 69 -9.15 -30.75 -9.21
C TYR A 69 -9.79 -31.58 -10.31
N ALA A 70 -11.08 -31.39 -10.57
CA ALA A 70 -11.82 -32.13 -11.58
C ALA A 70 -11.29 -31.83 -13.00
N GLU A 71 -11.06 -30.57 -13.33
CA GLU A 71 -10.53 -30.12 -14.62
C GLU A 71 -9.12 -30.66 -14.89
N ASN A 72 -8.31 -30.85 -13.86
CA ASN A 72 -6.97 -31.43 -13.98
C ASN A 72 -6.93 -32.94 -13.81
N GLY A 73 -8.07 -33.61 -13.73
CA GLY A 73 -8.16 -35.07 -13.58
C GLY A 73 -7.59 -35.61 -12.28
N ILE A 74 -7.58 -34.81 -11.21
CA ILE A 74 -7.03 -35.17 -9.90
C ILE A 74 -8.16 -35.79 -9.05
N LYS A 75 -7.95 -36.99 -8.54
CA LYS A 75 -8.84 -37.61 -7.58
C LYS A 75 -8.55 -37.07 -6.18
N LEU A 76 -9.38 -36.14 -5.71
CA LEU A 76 -9.27 -35.54 -4.36
C LEU A 76 -10.15 -36.33 -3.38
N LEU A 77 -9.56 -36.80 -2.28
CA LEU A 77 -10.21 -37.50 -1.17
C LEU A 77 -10.10 -36.63 0.08
N LEU A 78 -11.16 -35.86 0.38
CA LEU A 78 -11.28 -35.02 1.56
C LEU A 78 -11.75 -35.81 2.78
N ASP A 79 -11.41 -35.31 3.97
CA ASP A 79 -11.70 -35.98 5.25
C ASP A 79 -11.17 -37.43 5.30
N ARG A 80 -9.98 -37.63 4.72
CA ARG A 80 -9.29 -38.92 4.62
C ARG A 80 -7.87 -38.82 5.14
N LYS A 81 -7.71 -38.95 6.46
CA LYS A 81 -6.40 -38.95 7.11
C LYS A 81 -5.68 -40.25 6.82
N VAL A 82 -4.57 -40.22 6.09
CA VAL A 82 -3.70 -41.37 5.89
C VAL A 82 -3.00 -41.73 7.22
N VAL A 83 -3.06 -42.98 7.60
CA VAL A 83 -2.51 -43.49 8.86
C VAL A 83 -1.42 -44.53 8.67
N GLN A 84 -1.27 -45.06 7.46
CA GLN A 84 -0.25 -46.08 7.15
C GLN A 84 0.30 -45.97 5.74
N ILE A 85 1.61 -46.17 5.59
CA ILE A 85 2.30 -46.34 4.31
C ILE A 85 2.91 -47.75 4.26
N ASP A 86 2.40 -48.62 3.36
CA ASP A 86 3.01 -49.92 3.06
C ASP A 86 4.01 -49.76 1.90
N ARG A 87 5.28 -49.60 2.22
CA ARG A 87 6.34 -49.39 1.24
C ARG A 87 6.63 -50.60 0.37
N VAL A 88 6.36 -51.82 0.90
CA VAL A 88 6.59 -53.06 0.16
C VAL A 88 5.53 -53.22 -0.92
N ARG A 89 4.25 -53.09 -0.53
CA ARG A 89 3.11 -53.16 -1.45
C ARG A 89 2.84 -51.87 -2.19
N ARG A 90 3.56 -50.78 -1.85
CA ARG A 90 3.43 -49.41 -2.44
C ARG A 90 2.00 -48.93 -2.39
N ARG A 91 1.41 -48.90 -1.22
CA ARG A 91 0.08 -48.34 -0.98
C ARG A 91 0.04 -47.46 0.28
N VAL A 92 -0.88 -46.55 0.29
CA VAL A 92 -1.27 -45.80 1.50
C VAL A 92 -2.65 -46.22 1.95
N VAL A 93 -2.89 -46.21 3.26
CA VAL A 93 -4.17 -46.56 3.87
C VAL A 93 -4.63 -45.41 4.76
N ALA A 94 -5.87 -44.96 4.58
CA ALA A 94 -6.48 -43.93 5.41
C ALA A 94 -7.24 -44.54 6.58
N ALA A 95 -7.58 -43.73 7.58
CA ALA A 95 -8.24 -44.16 8.81
C ALA A 95 -9.62 -44.81 8.59
N ASP A 96 -10.32 -44.49 7.50
CA ASP A 96 -11.59 -45.06 7.10
C ASP A 96 -11.45 -46.38 6.30
N GLY A 97 -10.23 -46.87 6.10
CA GLY A 97 -9.92 -48.06 5.32
C GLY A 97 -9.78 -47.81 3.80
N SER A 98 -9.97 -46.58 3.32
CA SER A 98 -9.69 -46.27 1.90
C SER A 98 -8.19 -46.37 1.62
N GLU A 99 -7.82 -46.92 0.44
CA GLU A 99 -6.43 -47.08 0.07
C GLU A 99 -6.14 -46.68 -1.37
N ALA A 100 -4.89 -46.35 -1.66
CA ALA A 100 -4.42 -46.12 -3.01
C ALA A 100 -3.00 -46.67 -3.21
N GLU A 101 -2.76 -47.30 -4.35
CA GLU A 101 -1.43 -47.75 -4.77
C GLU A 101 -0.65 -46.57 -5.40
N TYR A 102 0.66 -46.56 -5.24
CA TYR A 102 1.53 -45.54 -5.82
C TYR A 102 2.77 -46.14 -6.52
N ASP A 103 3.18 -45.48 -7.59
CA ASP A 103 4.52 -45.57 -8.18
C ASP A 103 5.43 -44.45 -7.64
N ARG A 104 4.83 -43.31 -7.32
CA ARG A 104 5.45 -42.18 -6.60
C ARG A 104 4.54 -41.73 -5.48
N LEU A 105 5.14 -41.38 -4.34
CA LEU A 105 4.46 -40.83 -3.16
C LEU A 105 5.03 -39.49 -2.80
N LEU A 106 4.17 -38.50 -2.64
CA LEU A 106 4.54 -37.16 -2.18
C LEU A 106 3.95 -36.95 -0.78
N LEU A 107 4.82 -36.76 0.21
CA LEU A 107 4.45 -36.41 1.57
C LEU A 107 4.43 -34.91 1.72
N ALA A 108 3.26 -34.33 1.98
CA ALA A 108 3.03 -32.91 2.23
C ALA A 108 2.20 -32.73 3.50
N THR A 109 2.57 -33.44 4.55
CA THR A 109 1.83 -33.58 5.82
C THR A 109 1.91 -32.31 6.68
N GLY A 110 2.74 -31.33 6.31
CA GLY A 110 2.85 -30.03 6.98
C GLY A 110 3.43 -30.11 8.38
N SER A 111 2.86 -29.33 9.30
CA SER A 111 3.26 -29.26 10.70
C SER A 111 2.05 -29.30 11.63
N VAL A 112 2.30 -29.56 12.91
CA VAL A 112 1.31 -29.53 13.99
C VAL A 112 1.68 -28.45 15.00
N PRO A 113 0.70 -27.81 15.68
CA PRO A 113 0.97 -26.89 16.77
C PRO A 113 1.75 -27.56 17.89
N PHE A 114 2.67 -26.84 18.49
CA PHE A 114 3.33 -27.32 19.70
C PHE A 114 2.46 -27.01 20.90
N ILE A 115 1.81 -28.04 21.42
CA ILE A 115 1.06 -27.96 22.69
C ILE A 115 2.03 -28.17 23.83
N LEU A 116 2.09 -27.17 24.74
CA LEU A 116 2.96 -27.25 25.91
C LEU A 116 2.57 -28.43 26.81
N PRO A 117 3.55 -29.23 27.28
CA PRO A 117 3.29 -30.39 28.15
C PRO A 117 3.12 -29.93 29.60
N ILE A 118 2.11 -29.10 29.86
CA ILE A 118 1.77 -28.60 31.20
C ILE A 118 0.43 -29.18 31.69
N PRO A 119 0.17 -29.23 33.01
CA PRO A 119 -1.12 -29.62 33.53
C PRO A 119 -2.26 -28.84 32.96
N GLY A 120 -3.38 -29.48 32.63
CA GLY A 120 -4.55 -28.80 32.03
C GLY A 120 -4.50 -28.57 30.52
N ASN A 121 -3.45 -29.00 29.81
CA ASN A 121 -3.30 -28.74 28.36
C ASN A 121 -4.30 -29.51 27.45
N ARG A 122 -5.16 -30.34 28.03
CA ARG A 122 -6.24 -31.08 27.35
C ARG A 122 -7.64 -30.63 27.76
N LEU A 123 -7.75 -29.60 28.58
CA LEU A 123 -9.03 -29.03 28.99
C LEU A 123 -9.77 -28.47 27.78
N GLN A 124 -11.08 -28.49 27.81
CA GLN A 124 -11.91 -27.80 26.82
C GLN A 124 -11.62 -26.30 26.88
N GLY A 125 -11.50 -25.68 25.70
CA GLY A 125 -11.09 -24.28 25.58
C GLY A 125 -9.57 -24.07 25.47
N VAL A 126 -8.77 -25.15 25.47
CA VAL A 126 -7.34 -25.11 25.16
C VAL A 126 -7.15 -25.63 23.74
N ILE A 127 -6.66 -24.78 22.84
CA ILE A 127 -6.54 -25.09 21.41
C ILE A 127 -5.20 -24.65 20.83
N GLY A 128 -4.85 -25.19 19.67
CA GLY A 128 -3.80 -24.64 18.83
C GLY A 128 -4.33 -23.51 17.95
N TYR A 129 -3.51 -23.05 17.00
CA TYR A 129 -3.94 -22.19 15.93
C TYR A 129 -3.27 -22.61 14.62
N ARG A 130 -3.97 -23.43 13.82
CA ARG A 130 -3.35 -24.04 12.66
C ARG A 130 -4.25 -24.14 11.43
N ASP A 131 -5.54 -24.40 11.61
CA ASP A 131 -6.46 -24.72 10.53
C ASP A 131 -7.83 -24.00 10.69
N ILE A 132 -8.75 -24.32 9.78
CA ILE A 132 -10.11 -23.76 9.79
C ILE A 132 -10.86 -24.17 11.07
N ALA A 133 -10.68 -25.41 11.55
CA ALA A 133 -11.38 -25.87 12.75
C ALA A 133 -10.92 -25.09 13.99
N ASP A 134 -9.62 -24.87 14.16
CA ASP A 134 -9.07 -24.02 15.22
C ASP A 134 -9.63 -22.60 15.14
N THR A 135 -9.64 -22.02 13.93
CA THR A 135 -10.14 -20.67 13.69
C THR A 135 -11.63 -20.55 14.03
N GLN A 136 -12.44 -21.54 13.62
CA GLN A 136 -13.87 -21.58 13.92
C GLN A 136 -14.11 -21.72 15.43
N ALA A 137 -13.34 -22.58 16.12
CA ALA A 137 -13.43 -22.73 17.57
C ALA A 137 -13.14 -21.42 18.32
N MET A 138 -12.16 -20.63 17.86
CA MET A 138 -11.87 -19.29 18.41
C MET A 138 -13.03 -18.32 18.17
N ILE A 139 -13.59 -18.31 16.96
CA ILE A 139 -14.74 -17.45 16.60
C ILE A 139 -15.95 -17.79 17.47
N ASP A 140 -16.24 -19.07 17.66
CA ASP A 140 -17.40 -19.52 18.44
C ASP A 140 -17.22 -19.22 19.93
N CYS A 141 -16.01 -19.40 20.46
CA CYS A 141 -15.69 -19.05 21.85
C CYS A 141 -15.84 -17.54 22.07
N ALA A 142 -15.37 -16.71 21.17
CA ALA A 142 -15.47 -15.24 21.28
C ALA A 142 -16.92 -14.69 21.30
N ARG A 143 -17.90 -15.48 20.84
CA ARG A 143 -19.33 -15.11 20.92
C ARG A 143 -19.93 -15.23 22.30
N THR A 144 -19.37 -16.08 23.15
CA THR A 144 -19.99 -16.49 24.43
C THR A 144 -19.09 -16.26 25.64
N HIS A 145 -17.82 -15.94 25.44
CA HIS A 145 -16.81 -15.82 26.48
C HIS A 145 -15.99 -14.54 26.30
N SER A 146 -15.32 -14.07 27.36
CA SER A 146 -14.70 -12.75 27.37
C SER A 146 -13.18 -12.75 27.50
N HIS A 147 -12.56 -13.79 28.09
CA HIS A 147 -11.15 -13.76 28.43
C HIS A 147 -10.35 -14.77 27.61
N ALA A 148 -9.38 -14.31 26.87
CA ALA A 148 -8.47 -15.13 26.09
C ALA A 148 -7.02 -14.96 26.54
N VAL A 149 -6.31 -16.06 26.71
CA VAL A 149 -4.86 -16.06 26.93
C VAL A 149 -4.18 -16.72 25.73
N VAL A 150 -3.25 -16.01 25.11
CA VAL A 150 -2.44 -16.51 24.01
C VAL A 150 -1.03 -16.79 24.50
N ILE A 151 -0.62 -18.05 24.45
CA ILE A 151 0.72 -18.47 24.87
C ILE A 151 1.65 -18.49 23.66
N GLY A 152 2.50 -17.48 23.56
CA GLY A 152 3.45 -17.25 22.47
C GLY A 152 3.33 -15.88 21.84
N GLY A 153 4.38 -15.07 21.92
CA GLY A 153 4.49 -13.71 21.31
C GLY A 153 5.11 -13.74 19.89
N GLY A 154 5.03 -14.88 19.21
CA GLY A 154 5.44 -15.04 17.81
C GLY A 154 4.34 -14.61 16.82
N LEU A 155 4.59 -14.78 15.52
CA LEU A 155 3.68 -14.37 14.43
C LEU A 155 2.24 -14.81 14.65
N LEU A 156 2.01 -16.11 14.72
CA LEU A 156 0.66 -16.68 14.87
C LEU A 156 -0.02 -16.27 16.18
N GLY A 157 0.76 -16.13 17.26
CA GLY A 157 0.23 -15.71 18.55
C GLY A 157 -0.28 -14.26 18.53
N LEU A 158 0.46 -13.35 17.93
CA LEU A 158 0.04 -11.95 17.80
C LEU A 158 -1.13 -11.78 16.84
N GLU A 159 -1.18 -12.56 15.77
CA GLU A 159 -2.32 -12.61 14.85
C GLU A 159 -3.58 -13.15 15.55
N ALA A 160 -3.46 -14.25 16.31
CA ALA A 160 -4.56 -14.77 17.12
C ALA A 160 -5.05 -13.74 18.15
N ALA A 161 -4.12 -13.12 18.89
CA ALA A 161 -4.43 -12.12 19.91
C ALA A 161 -5.20 -10.95 19.30
N ASN A 162 -4.75 -10.44 18.18
CA ASN A 162 -5.43 -9.35 17.48
C ASN A 162 -6.82 -9.76 16.95
N GLY A 163 -6.94 -10.90 16.30
CA GLY A 163 -8.24 -11.38 15.81
C GLY A 163 -9.26 -11.57 16.94
N LEU A 164 -8.85 -12.14 18.07
CA LEU A 164 -9.68 -12.29 19.26
C LEU A 164 -10.06 -10.94 19.89
N LYS A 165 -9.12 -9.97 19.89
CA LYS A 165 -9.39 -8.61 20.36
C LYS A 165 -10.42 -7.90 19.48
N GLN A 166 -10.32 -8.04 18.16
CA GLN A 166 -11.31 -7.49 17.23
C GLN A 166 -12.69 -8.16 17.39
N ARG A 167 -12.73 -9.41 17.87
CA ARG A 167 -13.96 -10.11 18.24
C ARG A 167 -14.52 -9.69 19.60
N GLY A 168 -13.90 -8.74 20.29
CA GLY A 168 -14.37 -8.18 21.56
C GLY A 168 -13.85 -8.88 22.82
N MET A 169 -12.93 -9.83 22.72
CA MET A 169 -12.36 -10.49 23.87
C MET A 169 -11.30 -9.61 24.58
N ASP A 170 -11.15 -9.81 25.87
CA ASP A 170 -10.02 -9.33 26.67
C ASP A 170 -8.84 -10.29 26.50
N VAL A 171 -7.79 -9.82 25.82
CA VAL A 171 -6.68 -10.68 25.42
C VAL A 171 -5.42 -10.37 26.20
N THR A 172 -4.79 -11.42 26.75
CA THR A 172 -3.45 -11.37 27.34
C THR A 172 -2.52 -12.31 26.60
N VAL A 173 -1.41 -11.79 26.07
CA VAL A 173 -0.35 -12.58 25.43
C VAL A 173 0.73 -12.87 26.46
N VAL A 174 1.08 -14.14 26.61
CA VAL A 174 2.15 -14.62 27.52
C VAL A 174 3.35 -15.04 26.66
N HIS A 175 4.54 -14.56 27.00
CA HIS A 175 5.74 -14.81 26.22
C HIS A 175 6.97 -15.03 27.09
N LEU A 176 7.82 -15.98 26.67
CA LEU A 176 9.03 -16.34 27.42
C LEU A 176 10.16 -15.32 27.26
N SER A 177 10.24 -14.65 26.12
CA SER A 177 11.24 -13.60 25.86
C SER A 177 10.83 -12.24 26.44
N ASP A 178 11.80 -11.34 26.52
CA ASP A 178 11.60 -9.96 26.99
C ASP A 178 11.19 -8.97 25.89
N TRP A 179 11.02 -9.44 24.64
CA TRP A 179 10.41 -8.70 23.51
C TRP A 179 9.68 -9.64 22.57
N LEU A 180 8.75 -9.06 21.78
CA LEU A 180 7.92 -9.79 20.83
C LEU A 180 8.68 -10.11 19.55
N LEU A 181 8.35 -11.25 18.90
CA LEU A 181 8.92 -11.64 17.62
C LEU A 181 10.46 -11.76 17.64
N GLU A 182 11.05 -12.30 18.70
CA GLU A 182 12.50 -12.40 18.91
C GLU A 182 13.25 -13.12 17.78
N ARG A 183 12.54 -13.89 16.98
CA ARG A 183 13.09 -14.57 15.79
C ARG A 183 13.00 -13.75 14.52
N GLN A 184 12.27 -12.64 14.53
CA GLN A 184 12.02 -11.79 13.37
C GLN A 184 12.41 -10.34 13.59
N LEU A 185 12.45 -9.87 14.84
CA LEU A 185 12.74 -8.48 15.19
C LEU A 185 13.86 -8.42 16.22
N ASP A 186 14.62 -7.35 16.17
CA ASP A 186 15.50 -7.01 17.28
C ASP A 186 14.68 -6.40 18.43
N ARG A 187 15.34 -6.21 19.57
CA ARG A 187 14.70 -5.74 20.80
C ARG A 187 14.01 -4.37 20.62
N THR A 188 14.58 -3.49 19.84
CA THR A 188 14.02 -2.14 19.61
C THR A 188 12.72 -2.21 18.81
N ALA A 189 12.73 -2.89 17.70
CA ALA A 189 11.54 -3.09 16.88
C ALA A 189 10.45 -3.90 17.63
N GLY A 190 10.85 -4.92 18.40
CA GLY A 190 9.93 -5.71 19.24
C GLY A 190 9.23 -4.88 20.31
N LYS A 191 9.92 -3.92 20.93
CA LYS A 191 9.31 -3.00 21.90
C LYS A 191 8.39 -1.98 21.27
N LEU A 192 8.72 -1.46 20.09
CA LEU A 192 7.82 -0.57 19.33
C LEU A 192 6.52 -1.30 18.96
N LEU A 193 6.63 -2.56 18.54
CA LEU A 193 5.49 -3.40 18.25
C LEU A 193 4.64 -3.63 19.51
N GLN A 194 5.26 -3.95 20.64
CA GLN A 194 4.55 -4.13 21.92
C GLN A 194 3.74 -2.89 22.27
N GLY A 195 4.35 -1.70 22.29
CA GLY A 195 3.65 -0.45 22.61
C GLY A 195 2.47 -0.16 21.69
N ALA A 196 2.63 -0.44 20.37
CA ALA A 196 1.56 -0.27 19.40
C ALA A 196 0.38 -1.24 19.61
N LEU A 197 0.64 -2.47 20.07
CA LEU A 197 -0.40 -3.47 20.38
C LEU A 197 -1.05 -3.21 21.74
N GLU A 198 -0.29 -2.72 22.74
CA GLU A 198 -0.83 -2.28 24.03
C GLU A 198 -1.79 -1.10 23.86
N ALA A 199 -1.46 -0.15 23.00
CA ALA A 199 -2.34 0.97 22.65
C ALA A 199 -3.68 0.51 22.03
N ARG A 200 -3.75 -0.72 21.49
CA ARG A 200 -4.98 -1.36 20.99
C ARG A 200 -5.70 -2.20 22.04
N GLY A 201 -5.19 -2.20 23.27
CA GLY A 201 -5.80 -2.90 24.40
C GLY A 201 -5.48 -4.38 24.50
N ILE A 202 -4.37 -4.85 23.91
CA ILE A 202 -3.82 -6.19 24.13
C ILE A 202 -2.86 -6.09 25.32
N ARG A 203 -2.98 -6.97 26.28
CA ARG A 203 -2.08 -7.03 27.46
C ARG A 203 -0.95 -8.02 27.21
N PHE A 204 0.24 -7.75 27.72
CA PHE A 204 1.41 -8.61 27.59
C PHE A 204 1.98 -9.01 28.96
N ARG A 205 2.36 -10.27 29.08
CA ARG A 205 3.20 -10.80 30.16
C ARG A 205 4.45 -11.40 29.50
N LEU A 206 5.52 -10.61 29.50
CA LEU A 206 6.83 -11.01 28.97
C LEU A 206 7.67 -11.64 30.08
N ASN A 207 8.72 -12.37 29.72
CA ASN A 207 9.57 -13.16 30.64
C ASN A 207 8.75 -14.06 31.57
N THR A 208 7.60 -14.55 31.11
CA THR A 208 6.67 -15.29 31.96
C THR A 208 6.45 -16.70 31.40
N GLN A 209 6.59 -17.69 32.26
CA GLN A 209 6.34 -19.10 31.97
C GLN A 209 5.02 -19.54 32.58
N THR A 210 4.18 -20.15 31.73
CA THR A 210 2.94 -20.78 32.16
C THR A 210 3.26 -22.07 32.93
N GLN A 211 2.72 -22.22 34.14
CA GLN A 211 2.89 -23.38 34.97
C GLN A 211 1.79 -24.41 34.76
N GLU A 212 0.54 -23.96 34.81
CA GLU A 212 -0.61 -24.85 34.70
C GLU A 212 -1.85 -24.11 34.15
N LEU A 213 -2.78 -24.87 33.56
CA LEU A 213 -4.10 -24.41 33.14
C LEU A 213 -5.15 -25.00 34.09
N MET A 214 -5.88 -24.13 34.74
CA MET A 214 -6.80 -24.52 35.82
C MET A 214 -8.17 -24.92 35.27
N ASP A 215 -8.74 -26.00 35.85
CA ASP A 215 -10.07 -26.50 35.51
C ASP A 215 -11.15 -25.78 36.38
N ASN A 216 -12.28 -25.48 35.77
CA ASN A 216 -13.47 -24.97 36.45
C ASN A 216 -14.30 -26.07 37.17
N GLY A 217 -13.78 -27.30 37.22
CA GLY A 217 -14.47 -28.45 37.79
C GLY A 217 -15.39 -29.21 36.84
N SER A 218 -15.53 -28.74 35.59
CA SER A 218 -16.32 -29.40 34.52
C SER A 218 -15.47 -29.80 33.30
N GLY A 219 -14.14 -29.82 33.44
CA GLY A 219 -13.21 -30.14 32.38
C GLY A 219 -12.92 -29.02 31.39
N ARG A 220 -13.27 -27.76 31.75
CA ARG A 220 -13.01 -26.57 30.93
C ARG A 220 -12.01 -25.65 31.61
N VAL A 221 -11.11 -25.03 30.82
CA VAL A 221 -10.17 -24.03 31.34
C VAL A 221 -10.92 -22.81 31.86
N CYS A 222 -10.51 -22.31 33.05
CA CYS A 222 -11.06 -21.10 33.66
C CYS A 222 -9.98 -20.08 34.07
N ALA A 223 -8.72 -20.52 34.18
CA ALA A 223 -7.62 -19.64 34.53
C ALA A 223 -6.27 -20.20 34.08
N VAL A 224 -5.27 -19.34 34.00
CA VAL A 224 -3.87 -19.66 33.74
C VAL A 224 -3.04 -19.27 34.93
N GLN A 225 -2.26 -20.19 35.51
CA GLN A 225 -1.30 -19.95 36.54
C GLN A 225 0.12 -19.87 35.98
N PHE A 226 0.90 -18.93 36.48
CA PHE A 226 2.28 -18.69 36.09
C PHE A 226 3.28 -19.11 37.17
N ASN A 227 4.56 -19.24 36.81
CA ASN A 227 5.63 -19.64 37.72
C ASN A 227 5.88 -18.65 38.86
N ASP A 228 5.49 -17.39 38.73
CA ASP A 228 5.55 -16.36 39.77
C ASP A 228 4.38 -16.45 40.78
N GLY A 229 3.47 -17.40 40.58
CA GLY A 229 2.30 -17.62 41.44
C GLY A 229 1.06 -16.82 41.05
N ASP A 230 1.18 -15.88 40.11
CA ASP A 230 0.04 -15.12 39.60
C ASP A 230 -0.94 -16.02 38.82
N VAL A 231 -2.21 -15.63 38.87
CA VAL A 231 -3.32 -16.31 38.17
C VAL A 231 -4.16 -15.29 37.46
N ILE A 232 -4.45 -15.56 36.17
CA ILE A 232 -5.37 -14.73 35.39
C ILE A 232 -6.53 -15.54 34.84
N PRO A 233 -7.73 -14.96 34.69
CA PRO A 233 -8.88 -15.66 34.11
C PRO A 233 -8.65 -15.96 32.62
N ALA A 234 -9.13 -17.13 32.16
CA ALA A 234 -9.06 -17.55 30.78
C ALA A 234 -10.20 -18.51 30.43
N ASP A 235 -11.07 -18.10 29.54
CA ASP A 235 -12.13 -18.93 28.99
C ASP A 235 -11.62 -19.68 27.72
N LEU A 236 -10.57 -19.14 27.11
CA LEU A 236 -9.88 -19.66 25.94
C LEU A 236 -8.36 -19.53 26.12
N VAL A 237 -7.64 -20.61 25.87
CA VAL A 237 -6.18 -20.60 25.81
C VAL A 237 -5.71 -21.05 24.44
N VAL A 238 -5.03 -20.16 23.72
CA VAL A 238 -4.47 -20.45 22.41
C VAL A 238 -2.98 -20.76 22.53
N MET A 239 -2.59 -21.99 22.21
CA MET A 239 -1.20 -22.45 22.22
C MET A 239 -0.52 -22.07 20.91
N ALA A 240 0.20 -20.96 20.88
CA ALA A 240 0.95 -20.44 19.73
C ALA A 240 2.47 -20.44 19.99
N ALA A 241 2.97 -21.41 20.78
CA ALA A 241 4.36 -21.54 21.18
C ALA A 241 5.29 -22.16 20.12
N GLY A 242 4.86 -22.22 18.87
CA GLY A 242 5.60 -22.76 17.74
C GLY A 242 4.90 -23.96 17.09
N ILE A 243 5.55 -24.51 16.06
CA ILE A 243 5.08 -25.66 15.29
C ILE A 243 6.15 -26.74 15.26
N ARG A 244 5.73 -27.98 15.02
CA ARG A 244 6.61 -29.12 14.78
C ARG A 244 6.28 -29.77 13.45
N PRO A 245 7.29 -30.14 12.63
CA PRO A 245 7.06 -30.95 11.44
C PRO A 245 6.23 -32.19 11.75
N ASN A 246 5.22 -32.47 10.93
CA ASN A 246 4.37 -33.66 11.09
C ASN A 246 5.04 -34.87 10.42
N THR A 247 5.83 -35.60 11.20
CA THR A 247 6.65 -36.74 10.76
C THR A 247 6.08 -38.12 11.12
N GLU A 248 5.03 -38.18 11.95
CA GLU A 248 4.46 -39.41 12.51
C GLU A 248 4.24 -40.50 11.45
N LEU A 249 3.61 -40.16 10.33
CA LEU A 249 3.33 -41.10 9.24
C LEU A 249 4.62 -41.61 8.56
N ALA A 250 5.62 -40.75 8.38
CA ALA A 250 6.90 -41.12 7.79
C ALA A 250 7.72 -41.99 8.74
N GLU A 251 7.78 -41.65 10.03
CA GLU A 251 8.47 -42.42 11.06
C GLU A 251 7.87 -43.81 11.20
N SER A 252 6.55 -43.96 11.24
CA SER A 252 5.85 -45.23 11.32
C SER A 252 6.10 -46.12 10.09
N ALA A 253 6.40 -45.53 8.95
CA ALA A 253 6.78 -46.21 7.71
C ALA A 253 8.29 -46.52 7.61
N GLY A 254 9.09 -46.15 8.64
CA GLY A 254 10.52 -46.35 8.66
C GLY A 254 11.27 -45.42 7.71
N ILE A 255 10.73 -44.22 7.40
CA ILE A 255 11.41 -43.18 6.65
C ILE A 255 12.21 -42.32 7.65
N PRO A 256 13.52 -42.12 7.42
CA PRO A 256 14.35 -41.34 8.35
C PRO A 256 13.86 -39.89 8.54
N CYS A 257 13.70 -39.51 9.80
CA CYS A 257 13.30 -38.18 10.23
C CYS A 257 14.26 -37.64 11.28
N ASN A 258 14.55 -36.35 11.20
CA ASN A 258 15.27 -35.58 12.21
C ASN A 258 14.76 -34.13 12.18
N ARG A 259 13.88 -33.76 13.10
CA ARG A 259 13.16 -32.44 13.08
C ARG A 259 12.49 -32.19 11.70
N GLY A 260 11.99 -33.22 11.04
CA GLY A 260 11.41 -33.25 9.73
C GLY A 260 11.86 -34.46 8.93
N ILE A 261 11.15 -34.79 7.86
CA ILE A 261 11.45 -35.91 6.95
C ILE A 261 12.72 -35.54 6.17
N LEU A 262 13.77 -36.33 6.29
CA LEU A 262 15.05 -36.08 5.63
C LEU A 262 14.94 -36.22 4.10
N VAL A 263 15.30 -35.18 3.38
CA VAL A 263 15.29 -35.13 1.92
C VAL A 263 16.63 -34.62 1.36
N ASN A 264 16.92 -35.07 0.13
CA ASN A 264 18.05 -34.59 -0.64
C ASN A 264 17.72 -33.30 -1.44
N ASP A 265 18.66 -32.85 -2.26
CA ASP A 265 18.51 -31.63 -3.08
C ASP A 265 17.42 -31.72 -4.18
N THR A 266 16.80 -32.88 -4.40
CA THR A 266 15.68 -33.08 -5.31
C THR A 266 14.36 -33.33 -4.56
N LEU A 267 14.36 -33.14 -3.23
CA LEU A 267 13.25 -33.38 -2.31
C LEU A 267 12.84 -34.88 -2.23
N GLN A 268 13.69 -35.78 -2.67
CA GLN A 268 13.50 -37.21 -2.44
C GLN A 268 13.96 -37.61 -1.04
N THR A 269 13.25 -38.55 -0.41
CA THR A 269 13.72 -39.25 0.79
C THR A 269 14.76 -40.30 0.40
N TYR A 270 15.26 -41.07 1.38
CA TYR A 270 16.13 -42.20 1.07
C TYR A 270 15.44 -43.27 0.22
N ASP A 271 14.11 -43.36 0.27
CA ASP A 271 13.33 -44.18 -0.67
C ASP A 271 13.10 -43.40 -1.97
N PRO A 272 13.67 -43.88 -3.10
CA PRO A 272 13.64 -43.11 -4.36
C PRO A 272 12.25 -42.95 -4.96
N ARG A 273 11.21 -43.54 -4.39
CA ARG A 273 9.83 -43.39 -4.81
C ARG A 273 9.07 -42.37 -3.98
N ILE A 274 9.64 -41.95 -2.82
CA ILE A 274 8.98 -41.12 -1.84
C ILE A 274 9.66 -39.75 -1.78
N TYR A 275 8.88 -38.70 -1.94
CA TYR A 275 9.28 -37.30 -1.85
C TYR A 275 8.63 -36.63 -0.63
N ALA A 276 9.25 -35.59 -0.11
CA ALA A 276 8.60 -34.78 0.89
C ALA A 276 8.83 -33.29 0.60
N VAL A 277 7.77 -32.47 0.76
CA VAL A 277 7.81 -31.02 0.57
C VAL A 277 7.03 -30.31 1.66
N GLY A 278 7.38 -29.06 1.89
CA GLY A 278 6.67 -28.24 2.86
C GLY A 278 7.26 -28.34 4.26
N GLU A 279 6.48 -27.92 5.27
CA GLU A 279 6.94 -27.83 6.66
C GLU A 279 7.30 -29.18 7.28
N CYS A 280 6.87 -30.29 6.69
CA CYS A 280 7.27 -31.64 7.14
C CYS A 280 8.67 -32.06 6.66
N ALA A 281 9.25 -31.38 5.65
CA ALA A 281 10.54 -31.75 5.07
C ALA A 281 11.70 -31.07 5.80
N ASN A 282 12.80 -31.82 5.98
CA ASN A 282 14.08 -31.32 6.46
C ASN A 282 15.12 -31.47 5.37
N HIS A 283 15.60 -30.35 4.84
CA HIS A 283 16.66 -30.28 3.86
C HIS A 283 17.93 -29.72 4.49
N ARG A 284 19.02 -30.49 4.44
CA ARG A 284 20.32 -30.11 4.99
C ARG A 284 20.29 -29.60 6.44
N GLY A 285 19.42 -30.20 7.26
CA GLY A 285 19.27 -29.86 8.69
C GLY A 285 18.28 -28.72 8.97
N ILE A 286 17.66 -28.13 7.96
CA ILE A 286 16.72 -27.04 8.09
C ILE A 286 15.30 -27.46 7.68
N ALA A 287 14.34 -27.22 8.57
CA ALA A 287 12.91 -27.31 8.27
C ALA A 287 12.35 -25.88 8.22
N TYR A 288 11.71 -25.52 7.12
CA TYR A 288 11.20 -24.16 6.89
C TYR A 288 9.73 -24.05 7.31
N GLY A 289 9.38 -23.00 8.04
CA GLY A 289 8.00 -22.68 8.46
C GLY A 289 7.38 -21.50 7.72
N LEU A 290 8.00 -21.00 6.64
CA LEU A 290 7.50 -19.90 5.83
C LEU A 290 7.17 -20.38 4.42
N VAL A 291 6.15 -19.81 3.77
CA VAL A 291 5.61 -20.31 2.50
C VAL A 291 6.57 -20.18 1.32
N ALA A 292 7.34 -19.08 1.23
CA ALA A 292 8.23 -18.86 0.09
C ALA A 292 9.26 -20.00 -0.12
N PRO A 293 10.03 -20.44 0.91
CA PRO A 293 10.88 -21.63 0.79
C PRO A 293 10.14 -22.89 0.35
N LEU A 294 8.92 -23.11 0.83
CA LEU A 294 8.13 -24.29 0.51
C LEU A 294 7.71 -24.31 -0.97
N PHE A 295 7.48 -23.16 -1.57
CA PHE A 295 7.18 -23.04 -2.99
C PHE A 295 8.41 -23.23 -3.88
N GLU A 296 9.61 -22.84 -3.40
CA GLU A 296 10.88 -23.19 -4.06
C GLU A 296 11.09 -24.71 -4.02
N GLN A 297 10.86 -25.37 -2.88
CA GLN A 297 10.87 -26.82 -2.78
C GLN A 297 9.88 -27.46 -3.77
N ALA A 298 8.65 -26.94 -3.85
CA ALA A 298 7.62 -27.42 -4.75
C ALA A 298 8.05 -27.43 -6.22
N LYS A 299 8.68 -26.34 -6.67
CA LYS A 299 9.21 -26.22 -8.05
C LYS A 299 10.29 -27.25 -8.34
N VAL A 300 11.23 -27.46 -7.41
CA VAL A 300 12.31 -28.45 -7.58
C VAL A 300 11.75 -29.88 -7.56
N CYS A 301 10.83 -30.18 -6.63
CA CYS A 301 10.19 -31.48 -6.55
C CYS A 301 9.40 -31.82 -7.83
N ALA A 302 8.62 -30.86 -8.33
CA ALA A 302 7.86 -31.00 -9.57
C ALA A 302 8.78 -31.24 -10.78
N ASN A 303 9.90 -30.50 -10.87
CA ASN A 303 10.90 -30.70 -11.93
C ASN A 303 11.48 -32.13 -11.92
N HIS A 304 11.75 -32.66 -10.73
CA HIS A 304 12.26 -34.02 -10.61
C HIS A 304 11.18 -35.07 -10.87
N LEU A 305 9.96 -34.90 -10.38
CA LEU A 305 8.79 -35.74 -10.69
C LEU A 305 8.46 -35.76 -12.20
N ALA A 306 8.62 -34.61 -12.88
CA ALA A 306 8.45 -34.53 -14.35
C ALA A 306 9.58 -35.18 -15.14
N HIS A 307 10.54 -35.84 -14.49
CA HIS A 307 11.71 -36.49 -15.07
C HIS A 307 12.65 -35.53 -15.83
N LEU A 308 12.60 -34.24 -15.58
CA LEU A 308 13.52 -33.24 -16.15
C LEU A 308 14.86 -33.24 -15.41
N GLY A 309 14.85 -33.31 -14.11
CA GLY A 309 15.99 -33.62 -13.25
C GLY A 309 17.12 -32.58 -13.17
N TYR A 310 16.96 -31.36 -13.74
CA TYR A 310 18.00 -30.34 -13.73
C TYR A 310 17.97 -29.41 -12.51
N ALA A 311 16.80 -29.24 -11.89
CA ALA A 311 16.67 -28.36 -10.73
C ALA A 311 17.21 -29.02 -9.45
N ARG A 312 17.82 -28.18 -8.58
CA ARG A 312 18.32 -28.58 -7.25
C ARG A 312 17.94 -27.53 -6.23
N TYR A 313 17.46 -27.95 -5.09
CA TYR A 313 17.16 -27.08 -3.96
C TYR A 313 18.45 -26.88 -3.16
N GLN A 314 18.91 -25.64 -3.06
CA GLN A 314 20.15 -25.29 -2.33
C GLN A 314 19.86 -24.72 -0.92
N GLY A 315 18.62 -24.63 -0.53
CA GLY A 315 18.13 -23.89 0.62
C GLY A 315 17.59 -22.52 0.20
N SER A 316 16.94 -21.83 1.13
CA SER A 316 16.33 -20.52 0.89
C SER A 316 16.80 -19.50 1.91
N VAL A 317 17.12 -18.31 1.47
CA VAL A 317 17.22 -17.12 2.34
C VAL A 317 15.80 -16.71 2.68
N THR A 318 15.52 -16.50 3.97
CA THR A 318 14.18 -16.16 4.42
C THR A 318 14.03 -14.67 4.67
N SER A 319 12.89 -14.14 4.32
CA SER A 319 12.43 -12.83 4.77
C SER A 319 11.06 -12.98 5.42
N THR A 320 10.81 -12.17 6.41
CA THR A 320 9.50 -12.07 7.06
C THR A 320 8.93 -10.71 6.78
N LYS A 321 7.78 -10.66 6.13
CA LYS A 321 6.96 -9.45 6.05
C LYS A 321 5.67 -9.75 6.80
N LEU A 322 5.42 -8.97 7.84
CA LEU A 322 4.26 -9.12 8.69
C LEU A 322 3.40 -7.88 8.59
N LYS A 323 2.12 -8.09 8.50
CA LYS A 323 1.12 -7.03 8.68
C LYS A 323 0.22 -7.41 9.84
N VAL A 324 0.65 -7.08 11.04
CA VAL A 324 -0.24 -7.16 12.21
C VAL A 324 -1.09 -5.90 12.21
N THR A 325 -2.29 -6.02 11.67
CA THR A 325 -3.33 -4.97 11.72
C THR A 325 -2.82 -3.54 11.51
N GLY A 326 -2.32 -3.26 10.32
CA GLY A 326 -1.87 -1.90 9.97
C GLY A 326 -0.50 -1.51 10.56
N ILE A 327 0.26 -2.44 11.15
CA ILE A 327 1.67 -2.27 11.48
C ILE A 327 2.49 -3.03 10.45
N ASP A 328 3.28 -2.29 9.68
CA ASP A 328 4.15 -2.88 8.68
C ASP A 328 5.50 -3.23 9.29
N LEU A 329 5.90 -4.50 9.14
CA LEU A 329 7.15 -5.05 9.63
C LEU A 329 7.85 -5.82 8.52
N PHE A 330 9.17 -5.73 8.49
CA PHE A 330 10.00 -6.51 7.58
C PHE A 330 11.30 -6.90 8.25
N SER A 331 11.73 -8.15 8.07
CA SER A 331 13.09 -8.58 8.43
C SER A 331 13.60 -9.62 7.44
N ALA A 332 14.91 -9.62 7.24
CA ALA A 332 15.58 -10.58 6.35
C ALA A 332 17.01 -10.82 6.81
N GLY A 333 17.52 -12.02 6.54
CA GLY A 333 18.90 -12.41 6.84
C GLY A 333 19.25 -12.34 8.32
N ASP A 334 20.52 -12.05 8.61
CA ASP A 334 21.03 -11.85 9.98
C ASP A 334 20.78 -10.41 10.44
N PHE A 335 19.55 -10.10 10.83
CA PHE A 335 19.15 -8.77 11.30
C PHE A 335 19.62 -8.44 12.73
N ILE A 336 20.07 -9.41 13.49
CA ILE A 336 20.66 -9.17 14.82
C ILE A 336 22.07 -8.63 14.67
N GLY A 337 22.87 -9.26 13.83
CA GLY A 337 24.29 -9.02 13.71
C GLY A 337 25.09 -9.67 14.84
N GLY A 338 26.37 -9.83 14.65
CA GLY A 338 27.29 -10.45 15.59
C GLY A 338 28.71 -9.89 15.47
N GLU A 339 29.67 -10.60 15.98
CA GLU A 339 31.08 -10.23 15.93
C GLU A 339 31.54 -10.02 14.48
N GLY A 340 32.16 -8.87 14.20
CA GLY A 340 32.61 -8.49 12.87
C GLY A 340 31.52 -7.93 11.95
N SER A 341 30.30 -7.70 12.44
CA SER A 341 29.27 -6.99 11.69
C SER A 341 29.19 -5.51 12.10
N GLU A 342 28.85 -4.66 11.13
CA GLU A 342 28.55 -3.25 11.31
C GLU A 342 27.05 -3.01 11.15
N THR A 343 26.53 -2.01 11.86
CA THR A 343 25.10 -1.69 11.78
C THR A 343 24.87 -0.23 11.42
N ILE A 344 23.90 0.02 10.54
CA ILE A 344 23.37 1.35 10.28
C ILE A 344 21.93 1.37 10.81
N THR A 345 21.59 2.37 11.63
CA THR A 345 20.27 2.44 12.28
C THR A 345 19.65 3.82 12.09
N LEU A 346 18.37 3.86 11.72
CA LEU A 346 17.51 5.03 11.74
C LEU A 346 16.36 4.74 12.72
N SER A 347 16.16 5.63 13.68
CA SER A 347 15.11 5.47 14.68
C SER A 347 14.34 6.77 14.86
N ASP A 348 13.03 6.73 14.63
CA ASP A 348 12.07 7.79 14.94
C ASP A 348 10.91 7.17 15.75
N PRO A 349 11.05 7.09 17.07
CA PRO A 349 10.03 6.49 17.94
C PRO A 349 8.70 7.26 17.92
N ILE A 350 8.74 8.58 17.67
CA ILE A 350 7.53 9.43 17.62
C ILE A 350 6.79 9.23 16.31
N GLY A 351 7.52 9.19 15.21
CA GLY A 351 6.98 8.88 13.88
C GLY A 351 6.67 7.39 13.66
N GLY A 352 7.04 6.53 14.62
CA GLY A 352 6.81 5.09 14.53
C GLY A 352 7.63 4.42 13.43
N VAL A 353 8.88 4.87 13.19
CA VAL A 353 9.77 4.31 12.18
C VAL A 353 11.07 3.83 12.79
N TYR A 354 11.43 2.60 12.47
CA TYR A 354 12.74 2.03 12.81
C TYR A 354 13.27 1.23 11.62
N LYS A 355 14.54 1.48 11.26
CA LYS A 355 15.27 0.74 10.24
C LYS A 355 16.64 0.38 10.77
N LYS A 356 17.03 -0.88 10.68
CA LYS A 356 18.37 -1.38 10.99
C LYS A 356 18.88 -2.23 9.83
N LEU A 357 20.08 -1.95 9.37
CA LEU A 357 20.78 -2.70 8.34
C LEU A 357 22.05 -3.28 8.95
N VAL A 358 22.36 -4.53 8.67
CA VAL A 358 23.54 -5.25 9.16
C VAL A 358 24.44 -5.56 7.98
N ILE A 359 25.67 -5.09 8.05
CA ILE A 359 26.70 -5.24 7.02
C ILE A 359 27.83 -6.08 7.58
N LYS A 360 28.32 -7.03 6.80
CA LYS A 360 29.50 -7.84 7.13
C LYS A 360 30.32 -8.05 5.87
N ASP A 361 31.65 -7.80 5.96
CA ASP A 361 32.58 -7.92 4.83
C ASP A 361 32.07 -7.15 3.58
N ASP A 362 31.60 -5.91 3.79
CA ASP A 362 31.04 -5.03 2.76
C ASP A 362 29.77 -5.56 2.05
N VAL A 363 29.12 -6.58 2.59
CA VAL A 363 27.88 -7.14 2.07
C VAL A 363 26.75 -6.92 3.06
N LEU A 364 25.56 -6.56 2.57
CA LEU A 364 24.36 -6.48 3.40
C LEU A 364 23.91 -7.89 3.76
N VAL A 365 24.00 -8.27 5.04
CA VAL A 365 23.67 -9.60 5.54
C VAL A 365 22.32 -9.66 6.27
N GLY A 366 21.80 -8.50 6.71
CA GLY A 366 20.53 -8.45 7.43
C GLY A 366 19.86 -7.10 7.37
N ALA A 367 18.52 -7.11 7.50
CA ALA A 367 17.70 -5.91 7.60
C ALA A 367 16.52 -6.15 8.55
N CYS A 368 16.17 -5.13 9.37
CA CYS A 368 15.01 -5.09 10.25
C CYS A 368 14.33 -3.73 10.11
N LEU A 369 13.09 -3.71 9.65
CA LEU A 369 12.31 -2.49 9.40
C LEU A 369 10.98 -2.54 10.17
N TYR A 370 10.59 -1.41 10.74
CA TYR A 370 9.32 -1.20 11.42
C TYR A 370 8.70 0.12 10.94
N GLY A 371 7.42 0.11 10.62
CA GLY A 371 6.63 1.26 10.18
C GLY A 371 6.84 1.58 8.69
N ASP A 372 8.04 1.97 8.28
CA ASP A 372 8.39 2.14 6.86
C ASP A 372 9.15 0.92 6.33
N THR A 373 8.44 0.07 5.59
CA THR A 373 8.97 -1.17 5.01
C THR A 373 9.06 -1.14 3.48
N ALA A 374 8.92 0.04 2.86
CA ALA A 374 8.85 0.20 1.40
C ALA A 374 10.06 -0.43 0.68
N ASP A 375 11.25 -0.26 1.24
CA ASP A 375 12.50 -0.76 0.65
C ASP A 375 12.84 -2.22 1.03
N GLY A 376 11.99 -2.90 1.81
CA GLY A 376 12.26 -4.26 2.31
C GLY A 376 12.57 -5.25 1.19
N GLY A 377 11.85 -5.18 0.06
CA GLY A 377 12.08 -6.02 -1.10
C GLY A 377 13.45 -5.78 -1.77
N TRP A 378 13.91 -4.53 -1.80
CA TRP A 378 15.21 -4.18 -2.31
C TRP A 378 16.33 -4.67 -1.40
N TYR A 379 16.24 -4.45 -0.08
CA TYR A 379 17.20 -5.00 0.87
C TYR A 379 17.29 -6.52 0.81
N PHE A 380 16.15 -7.19 0.67
CA PHE A 380 16.13 -8.65 0.53
C PHE A 380 16.86 -9.13 -0.74
N ARG A 381 16.71 -8.42 -1.85
CA ARG A 381 17.48 -8.69 -3.08
C ARG A 381 18.99 -8.56 -2.84
N GLN A 382 19.44 -7.47 -2.21
CA GLN A 382 20.86 -7.24 -1.89
C GLN A 382 21.42 -8.38 -1.01
N ILE A 383 20.67 -8.80 0.02
CA ILE A 383 21.04 -9.91 0.91
C ILE A 383 21.14 -11.23 0.15
N ARG A 384 20.12 -11.56 -0.66
CA ARG A 384 20.08 -12.83 -1.40
C ARG A 384 21.15 -12.96 -2.46
N GLU A 385 21.50 -11.86 -3.12
CA GLU A 385 22.46 -11.81 -4.22
C GLU A 385 23.89 -11.52 -3.73
N ASN A 386 24.07 -11.34 -2.41
CA ASN A 386 25.33 -11.02 -1.76
C ASN A 386 26.07 -9.86 -2.44
N HIS A 387 25.34 -8.79 -2.80
CA HIS A 387 25.94 -7.63 -3.45
C HIS A 387 26.84 -6.85 -2.49
N ASN A 388 28.03 -6.45 -2.99
CA ASN A 388 28.88 -5.51 -2.29
C ASN A 388 28.24 -4.12 -2.23
N VAL A 389 28.11 -3.56 -1.03
CA VAL A 389 27.38 -2.31 -0.79
C VAL A 389 28.28 -1.08 -0.57
N VAL A 390 29.59 -1.20 -0.71
CA VAL A 390 30.56 -0.11 -0.49
C VAL A 390 30.21 1.15 -1.27
N GLN A 391 29.90 1.03 -2.55
CA GLN A 391 29.59 2.18 -3.41
C GLN A 391 28.26 2.86 -3.11
N ILE A 392 27.33 2.17 -2.44
CA ILE A 392 25.98 2.66 -2.14
C ILE A 392 25.77 2.88 -0.65
N ARG A 393 26.80 2.70 0.17
CA ARG A 393 26.73 2.71 1.63
C ARG A 393 26.11 3.99 2.18
N ASP A 394 26.51 5.16 1.66
CA ASP A 394 26.04 6.48 2.12
C ASP A 394 24.54 6.70 1.88
N HIS A 395 23.98 5.97 0.90
CA HIS A 395 22.56 6.06 0.54
C HIS A 395 21.74 4.83 0.95
N LEU A 396 22.42 3.79 1.44
CA LEU A 396 21.81 2.49 1.72
C LEU A 396 20.58 2.59 2.65
N MET A 397 20.64 3.44 3.68
CA MET A 397 19.54 3.63 4.64
C MET A 397 18.29 4.30 4.04
N PHE A 398 18.47 5.06 2.95
CA PHE A 398 17.38 5.82 2.30
C PHE A 398 16.69 5.03 1.18
N GLY A 399 17.10 3.77 0.94
CA GLY A 399 16.45 2.84 0.02
C GLY A 399 16.86 3.00 -1.45
N GLU A 400 16.25 2.17 -2.31
CA GLU A 400 16.56 2.10 -3.74
C GLU A 400 16.37 3.44 -4.45
N ASN A 401 15.39 4.22 -4.03
CA ASN A 401 15.08 5.53 -4.64
C ASN A 401 16.16 6.59 -4.39
N ALA A 402 16.96 6.47 -3.34
CA ALA A 402 18.05 7.38 -3.05
C ALA A 402 19.28 7.17 -3.94
N LEU A 403 19.42 6.01 -4.56
CA LEU A 403 20.48 5.71 -5.52
C LEU A 403 20.27 6.38 -6.88
N GLY A 404 19.09 6.91 -7.15
CA GLY A 404 18.73 7.57 -8.41
C GLY A 404 19.07 9.06 -8.49
N ASP A 405 19.69 9.67 -7.48
CA ASP A 405 19.94 11.13 -7.44
C ASP A 405 21.26 11.55 -8.11
N VAL A 406 21.91 10.66 -8.83
CA VAL A 406 22.93 11.01 -9.84
C VAL A 406 22.22 11.20 -11.19
N GLY A 407 21.39 12.26 -11.26
CA GLY A 407 20.82 12.79 -12.48
C GLY A 407 20.28 11.75 -13.48
N HIS A 408 18.96 11.68 -13.62
CA HIS A 408 18.17 11.00 -14.63
C HIS A 408 17.57 9.63 -14.30
N GLN A 409 16.25 9.62 -14.44
CA GLN A 409 15.34 8.50 -14.66
C GLN A 409 14.88 7.78 -13.39
N GLY A 410 13.70 8.20 -12.89
CA GLY A 410 12.75 7.26 -12.37
C GLY A 410 12.34 6.28 -13.47
N GLN A 411 13.21 5.34 -13.82
CA GLN A 411 12.84 4.17 -14.58
C GLN A 411 11.86 3.37 -13.73
N ASN A 412 10.73 3.01 -14.30
CA ASN A 412 9.83 2.01 -13.75
C ASN A 412 10.71 0.83 -13.29
N SER A 413 10.88 0.62 -12.00
CA SER A 413 11.66 -0.51 -11.48
C SER A 413 11.09 -1.82 -12.03
N ALA A 414 9.80 -1.85 -12.29
CA ALA A 414 9.09 -2.93 -12.96
C ALA A 414 9.56 -3.19 -14.40
N ALA A 415 9.87 -2.16 -15.19
CA ALA A 415 10.29 -2.31 -16.58
C ALA A 415 11.72 -2.88 -16.69
N SER A 416 12.63 -2.46 -15.81
CA SER A 416 14.03 -2.90 -15.79
C SER A 416 14.27 -4.24 -15.10
N MET A 417 13.29 -4.77 -14.35
CA MET A 417 13.40 -6.09 -13.72
C MET A 417 13.52 -7.20 -14.75
N PRO A 418 14.42 -8.20 -14.58
CA PRO A 418 14.44 -9.38 -15.43
C PRO A 418 13.17 -10.22 -15.26
N ASP A 419 12.73 -10.92 -16.30
CA ASP A 419 11.52 -11.75 -16.28
C ASP A 419 11.57 -12.86 -15.20
N THR A 420 12.77 -13.29 -14.82
CA THR A 420 13.00 -14.25 -13.75
C THR A 420 12.88 -13.67 -12.35
N ALA A 421 12.81 -12.32 -12.22
CA ALA A 421 12.72 -11.67 -10.92
C ALA A 421 11.39 -12.03 -10.23
N GLU A 422 11.49 -12.46 -8.99
CA GLU A 422 10.33 -12.78 -8.17
C GLU A 422 9.60 -11.50 -7.74
N VAL A 423 8.31 -11.41 -8.10
CA VAL A 423 7.42 -10.29 -7.77
C VAL A 423 6.57 -10.62 -6.54
N CYS A 424 6.05 -11.83 -6.49
CA CYS A 424 5.21 -12.29 -5.38
C CYS A 424 5.88 -13.46 -4.65
N GLY A 425 6.63 -13.17 -3.57
CA GLY A 425 7.31 -14.18 -2.77
C GLY A 425 6.36 -15.16 -2.09
N CYS A 426 5.17 -14.71 -1.66
CA CYS A 426 4.17 -15.57 -1.04
C CYS A 426 3.62 -16.65 -1.97
N ASN A 427 3.56 -16.38 -3.27
CA ASN A 427 3.02 -17.28 -4.28
C ASN A 427 4.07 -17.69 -5.33
N GLY A 428 5.33 -17.28 -5.17
CA GLY A 428 6.44 -17.62 -6.04
C GLY A 428 6.22 -17.19 -7.49
N VAL A 429 5.63 -16.02 -7.72
CA VAL A 429 5.30 -15.52 -9.06
C VAL A 429 6.35 -14.53 -9.51
N CYS A 430 7.03 -14.84 -10.62
CA CYS A 430 8.01 -13.94 -11.22
C CYS A 430 7.37 -12.96 -12.23
N LYS A 431 8.10 -11.90 -12.59
CA LYS A 431 7.66 -10.90 -13.55
C LYS A 431 7.23 -11.52 -14.87
N GLY A 432 8.03 -12.43 -15.44
CA GLY A 432 7.71 -13.08 -16.72
C GLY A 432 6.38 -13.85 -16.67
N THR A 433 6.02 -14.47 -15.55
CA THR A 433 4.72 -15.14 -15.39
C THR A 433 3.58 -14.11 -15.43
N ILE A 434 3.76 -12.95 -14.81
CA ILE A 434 2.76 -11.88 -14.80
C ILE A 434 2.63 -11.28 -16.21
N VAL A 435 3.74 -10.94 -16.85
CA VAL A 435 3.78 -10.38 -18.20
C VAL A 435 3.12 -11.31 -19.19
N LYS A 436 3.46 -12.62 -19.14
CA LYS A 436 2.88 -13.64 -20.01
C LYS A 436 1.38 -13.77 -19.81
N ALA A 437 0.90 -13.82 -18.56
CA ALA A 437 -0.52 -13.88 -18.28
C ALA A 437 -1.27 -12.63 -18.78
N ILE A 438 -0.68 -11.45 -18.61
CA ILE A 438 -1.25 -10.19 -19.13
C ILE A 438 -1.39 -10.25 -20.66
N GLN A 439 -0.36 -10.70 -21.36
CA GLN A 439 -0.34 -10.77 -22.84
C GLN A 439 -1.25 -11.86 -23.40
N GLU A 440 -1.24 -13.07 -22.82
CA GLU A 440 -2.00 -14.21 -23.32
C GLU A 440 -3.51 -14.11 -23.04
N HIS A 441 -3.87 -13.52 -21.92
CA HIS A 441 -5.29 -13.44 -21.49
C HIS A 441 -5.86 -12.02 -21.59
N GLY A 442 -5.07 -11.04 -22.06
CA GLY A 442 -5.52 -9.65 -22.19
C GLY A 442 -5.97 -9.05 -20.86
N LEU A 443 -5.16 -9.23 -19.79
CA LEU A 443 -5.54 -8.77 -18.45
C LEU A 443 -5.26 -7.27 -18.31
N PHE A 444 -6.23 -6.53 -17.75
CA PHE A 444 -6.17 -5.08 -17.61
C PHE A 444 -6.29 -4.57 -16.18
N SER A 445 -6.47 -5.48 -15.21
CA SER A 445 -6.58 -5.12 -13.80
C SER A 445 -5.71 -5.99 -12.89
N VAL A 446 -5.29 -5.44 -11.74
CA VAL A 446 -4.54 -6.21 -10.73
C VAL A 446 -5.36 -7.41 -10.21
N ASP A 447 -6.68 -7.29 -10.13
CA ASP A 447 -7.55 -8.37 -9.68
C ASP A 447 -7.63 -9.51 -10.70
N GLU A 448 -7.60 -9.21 -11.99
CA GLU A 448 -7.46 -10.23 -13.04
C GLU A 448 -6.10 -10.91 -12.99
N VAL A 449 -5.02 -10.14 -12.82
CA VAL A 449 -3.67 -10.69 -12.62
C VAL A 449 -3.62 -11.59 -11.40
N LYS A 450 -4.27 -11.23 -10.29
CA LYS A 450 -4.39 -12.08 -9.09
C LYS A 450 -5.07 -13.41 -9.39
N LYS A 451 -6.20 -13.38 -10.12
CA LYS A 451 -6.94 -14.60 -10.48
C LYS A 451 -6.10 -15.55 -11.33
N HIS A 452 -5.39 -15.03 -12.33
CA HIS A 452 -4.63 -15.84 -13.28
C HIS A 452 -3.25 -16.26 -12.79
N THR A 453 -2.58 -15.43 -11.98
CA THR A 453 -1.19 -15.69 -11.56
C THR A 453 -1.04 -15.97 -10.08
N LYS A 454 -2.06 -15.70 -9.27
CA LYS A 454 -2.02 -15.64 -7.80
C LYS A 454 -1.04 -14.59 -7.23
N ALA A 455 -0.45 -13.73 -8.06
CA ALA A 455 0.34 -12.59 -7.58
C ALA A 455 -0.55 -11.64 -6.78
N ALA A 456 -0.08 -11.15 -5.64
CA ALA A 456 -0.81 -10.31 -4.71
C ALA A 456 -2.09 -10.91 -4.07
N SER A 457 -2.32 -12.23 -4.21
CA SER A 457 -3.50 -12.89 -3.65
C SER A 457 -3.36 -13.32 -2.19
N SER A 458 -2.16 -13.27 -1.60
CA SER A 458 -1.90 -13.66 -0.21
C SER A 458 -1.69 -12.43 0.69
N CYS A 459 -0.46 -12.00 0.92
CA CYS A 459 -0.18 -10.85 1.79
C CYS A 459 -0.44 -9.48 1.14
N GLY A 460 -0.69 -9.43 -0.18
CA GLY A 460 -0.96 -8.20 -0.92
C GLY A 460 0.22 -7.24 -1.10
N SER A 461 1.39 -7.54 -0.52
CA SER A 461 2.54 -6.61 -0.51
C SER A 461 3.11 -6.30 -1.89
N CYS A 462 2.95 -7.20 -2.86
CA CYS A 462 3.42 -6.99 -4.22
C CYS A 462 2.37 -6.31 -5.13
N ALA A 463 1.20 -5.93 -4.62
CA ALA A 463 0.13 -5.36 -5.43
C ALA A 463 0.58 -4.12 -6.22
N GLY A 464 1.32 -3.20 -5.59
CA GLY A 464 1.86 -2.02 -6.26
C GLY A 464 2.89 -2.35 -7.35
N LEU A 465 3.71 -3.38 -7.15
CA LEU A 465 4.68 -3.83 -8.16
C LEU A 465 3.98 -4.57 -9.31
N VAL A 466 2.94 -5.37 -9.00
CA VAL A 466 2.08 -6.01 -10.02
C VAL A 466 1.38 -4.96 -10.87
N GLU A 467 0.90 -3.88 -10.28
CA GLU A 467 0.30 -2.74 -10.99
C GLU A 467 1.31 -2.05 -11.92
N GLN A 468 2.53 -1.83 -11.47
CA GLN A 468 3.60 -1.27 -12.31
C GLN A 468 3.96 -2.19 -13.49
N ILE A 469 4.02 -3.51 -13.28
CA ILE A 469 4.25 -4.50 -14.34
C ILE A 469 3.09 -4.49 -15.33
N LEU A 470 1.86 -4.45 -14.85
CA LEU A 470 0.67 -4.34 -15.69
C LEU A 470 0.74 -3.10 -16.59
N ILE A 471 0.98 -1.93 -16.02
CA ILE A 471 1.12 -0.66 -16.73
C ILE A 471 2.26 -0.72 -17.77
N SER A 472 3.41 -1.28 -17.40
CA SER A 472 4.55 -1.38 -18.31
C SER A 472 4.36 -2.40 -19.44
N THR A 473 3.56 -3.44 -19.23
CA THR A 473 3.32 -4.51 -20.20
C THR A 473 2.27 -4.13 -21.24
N VAL A 474 1.24 -3.40 -20.82
CA VAL A 474 0.12 -2.97 -21.70
C VAL A 474 0.45 -1.70 -22.49
N GLY A 475 1.67 -1.15 -22.33
CA GLY A 475 2.17 -0.05 -23.16
C GLY A 475 1.49 1.31 -22.90
N GLY A 476 1.16 1.60 -21.64
CA GLY A 476 0.56 2.88 -21.21
C GLY A 476 -0.93 3.02 -21.51
N ALA A 477 -1.55 2.05 -22.18
CA ALA A 477 -3.00 1.94 -22.37
C ALA A 477 -3.54 0.74 -21.57
N ALA A 478 -3.14 0.58 -20.31
CA ALA A 478 -3.94 -0.23 -19.41
C ALA A 478 -5.23 0.55 -19.18
N ASP A 479 -6.34 0.04 -19.69
CA ASP A 479 -7.64 0.31 -19.10
C ASP A 479 -7.62 -0.24 -17.65
N VAL A 480 -6.95 0.49 -16.78
CA VAL A 480 -7.42 0.58 -15.41
C VAL A 480 -8.88 0.94 -15.61
N LYS A 481 -9.83 0.05 -15.28
CA LYS A 481 -11.26 0.44 -15.19
C LYS A 481 -11.24 1.85 -14.64
N PRO A 482 -11.68 2.83 -15.42
CA PRO A 482 -11.39 4.21 -15.10
C PRO A 482 -11.87 4.45 -13.68
N LYS A 483 -11.18 5.26 -12.89
CA LYS A 483 -11.65 5.71 -11.56
C LYS A 483 -13.12 6.11 -11.58
N SER A 484 -13.62 6.43 -12.78
CA SER A 484 -15.02 6.69 -13.10
C SER A 484 -16.01 5.57 -12.74
N GLU A 485 -15.57 4.32 -12.68
CA GLU A 485 -16.47 3.18 -12.38
C GLU A 485 -16.39 2.72 -10.92
N LYS A 486 -15.38 3.15 -10.17
CA LYS A 486 -15.29 2.84 -8.73
C LYS A 486 -16.05 3.86 -7.92
N ALA A 487 -16.77 3.40 -6.90
CA ALA A 487 -17.36 4.28 -5.90
C ALA A 487 -16.34 5.26 -5.33
N ILE A 488 -16.77 6.49 -5.03
CA ILE A 488 -15.87 7.53 -4.51
C ILE A 488 -15.17 7.13 -3.19
N CYS A 489 -15.89 6.37 -2.35
CA CYS A 489 -15.40 5.80 -1.09
C CYS A 489 -16.41 4.77 -0.55
N GLY A 490 -16.13 4.16 0.59
CA GLY A 490 -17.05 3.22 1.27
C GLY A 490 -18.38 3.84 1.77
N CYS A 491 -18.51 5.17 1.77
CA CYS A 491 -19.72 5.85 2.21
C CYS A 491 -20.82 5.92 1.12
N SER A 492 -20.53 5.53 -0.11
CA SER A 492 -21.47 5.59 -1.23
C SER A 492 -21.11 4.55 -2.28
N ASP A 493 -22.10 4.04 -3.01
CA ASP A 493 -21.90 3.16 -4.16
C ASP A 493 -21.71 3.94 -5.47
N LEU A 494 -21.84 5.28 -5.43
CA LEU A 494 -21.73 6.14 -6.60
C LEU A 494 -20.28 6.51 -6.93
N ASN A 495 -19.98 6.53 -8.23
CA ASN A 495 -18.70 7.02 -8.73
C ASN A 495 -18.71 8.55 -8.95
N HIS A 496 -17.54 9.13 -9.25
CA HIS A 496 -17.39 10.58 -9.47
C HIS A 496 -18.33 11.13 -10.57
N GLY A 497 -18.50 10.40 -11.67
CA GLY A 497 -19.36 10.80 -12.78
C GLY A 497 -20.84 10.82 -12.41
N GLN A 498 -21.31 9.78 -11.73
CA GLN A 498 -22.67 9.67 -11.24
C GLN A 498 -23.02 10.77 -10.24
N ILE A 499 -22.09 11.07 -9.32
CA ILE A 499 -22.27 12.16 -8.34
C ILE A 499 -22.40 13.52 -9.04
N ARG A 500 -21.50 13.84 -9.97
CA ARG A 500 -21.57 15.10 -10.74
C ARG A 500 -22.84 15.22 -11.58
N LYS A 501 -23.28 14.11 -12.19
CA LYS A 501 -24.52 14.05 -12.93
C LYS A 501 -25.72 14.34 -12.01
N ALA A 502 -25.79 13.68 -10.85
CA ALA A 502 -26.85 13.90 -9.87
C ALA A 502 -26.87 15.36 -9.36
N ILE A 503 -25.72 15.96 -9.07
CA ILE A 503 -25.60 17.36 -8.64
C ILE A 503 -26.21 18.30 -9.70
N ARG A 504 -25.92 18.07 -10.99
CA ARG A 504 -26.44 18.90 -12.09
C ARG A 504 -27.93 18.70 -12.35
N GLU A 505 -28.37 17.43 -12.51
CA GLU A 505 -29.71 17.10 -12.89
C GLU A 505 -30.76 17.46 -11.81
N HIS A 506 -30.37 17.33 -10.53
CA HIS A 506 -31.28 17.59 -9.41
C HIS A 506 -31.00 18.92 -8.69
N ARG A 507 -30.16 19.78 -9.28
CA ARG A 507 -29.83 21.11 -8.76
C ARG A 507 -29.46 21.09 -7.27
N LEU A 508 -28.59 20.17 -6.89
CA LEU A 508 -28.15 20.05 -5.49
C LEU A 508 -27.11 21.14 -5.20
N THR A 509 -27.34 21.95 -4.15
CA THR A 509 -26.52 23.12 -3.83
C THR A 509 -25.89 23.07 -2.44
N SER A 510 -26.10 21.98 -1.68
CA SER A 510 -25.47 21.79 -0.36
C SER A 510 -25.05 20.35 -0.12
N LEU A 511 -24.06 20.13 0.76
CA LEU A 511 -23.59 18.80 1.15
C LEU A 511 -24.71 17.94 1.71
N ASP A 512 -25.51 18.47 2.63
CA ASP A 512 -26.58 17.74 3.27
C ASP A 512 -27.67 17.33 2.28
N ALA A 513 -28.00 18.20 1.34
CA ALA A 513 -28.95 17.90 0.28
C ALA A 513 -28.41 16.82 -0.66
N ALA A 514 -27.15 16.95 -1.04
CA ALA A 514 -26.48 15.99 -1.93
C ALA A 514 -26.35 14.60 -1.28
N MET A 515 -25.91 14.53 -0.03
CA MET A 515 -25.78 13.25 0.68
C MET A 515 -27.12 12.56 0.92
N ARG A 516 -28.15 13.31 1.28
CA ARG A 516 -29.51 12.76 1.47
C ARG A 516 -30.12 12.29 0.16
N PHE A 517 -30.02 13.07 -0.90
CA PHE A 517 -30.59 12.71 -2.21
C PHE A 517 -29.94 11.46 -2.80
N MET A 518 -28.61 11.32 -2.62
CA MET A 518 -27.81 10.20 -3.15
C MET A 518 -27.70 9.02 -2.20
N ASP A 519 -28.49 8.97 -1.14
CA ASP A 519 -28.57 7.90 -0.14
C ASP A 519 -27.20 7.48 0.42
N TRP A 520 -26.48 8.48 0.99
CA TRP A 520 -25.17 8.28 1.57
C TRP A 520 -25.25 7.36 2.79
N LYS A 521 -24.44 6.27 2.82
CA LYS A 521 -24.46 5.26 3.89
C LYS A 521 -24.07 5.81 5.28
N THR A 522 -23.37 6.93 5.31
CA THR A 522 -22.95 7.59 6.55
C THR A 522 -23.48 9.02 6.58
N PRO A 523 -24.07 9.50 7.69
CA PRO A 523 -24.72 10.80 7.73
C PRO A 523 -23.77 12.00 7.52
N ASN A 524 -22.47 11.81 7.84
CA ASN A 524 -21.47 12.87 7.77
C ASN A 524 -20.39 12.65 6.69
N GLY A 525 -20.47 11.57 5.92
CA GLY A 525 -19.41 11.22 4.96
C GLY A 525 -18.06 10.92 5.62
N CYS A 526 -16.97 11.00 4.85
CA CYS A 526 -15.60 10.77 5.32
C CYS A 526 -14.64 11.83 4.76
N ALA A 527 -13.38 11.78 5.19
CA ALA A 527 -12.31 12.68 4.73
C ALA A 527 -12.03 12.63 3.20
N THR A 528 -12.51 11.60 2.50
CA THR A 528 -12.39 11.47 1.05
C THR A 528 -13.56 12.12 0.32
N CYS A 529 -14.80 11.78 0.69
CA CYS A 529 -15.97 12.22 -0.06
C CYS A 529 -16.40 13.65 0.27
N ARG A 530 -16.29 14.12 1.51
CA ARG A 530 -16.70 15.49 1.85
C ARG A 530 -15.99 16.57 1.04
N PRO A 531 -14.62 16.57 0.94
CA PRO A 531 -13.93 17.58 0.13
C PRO A 531 -14.29 17.48 -1.36
N ALA A 532 -14.47 16.27 -1.88
CA ALA A 532 -14.83 16.07 -3.28
C ALA A 532 -16.24 16.57 -3.58
N LEU A 533 -17.22 16.23 -2.73
CA LEU A 533 -18.60 16.73 -2.87
C LEU A 533 -18.65 18.26 -2.78
N ASN A 534 -18.00 18.85 -1.77
CA ASN A 534 -17.96 20.30 -1.62
C ASN A 534 -17.38 20.96 -2.87
N TYR A 535 -16.28 20.42 -3.40
CA TYR A 535 -15.67 20.90 -4.64
C TYR A 535 -16.67 20.78 -5.83
N TYR A 536 -17.35 19.65 -6.01
CA TYR A 536 -18.30 19.45 -7.10
C TYR A 536 -19.50 20.38 -7.02
N LEU A 537 -20.00 20.64 -5.82
CA LEU A 537 -21.11 21.59 -5.61
C LEU A 537 -20.72 23.02 -6.00
N ILE A 538 -19.62 23.54 -5.44
CA ILE A 538 -19.16 24.92 -5.73
C ILE A 538 -18.69 25.10 -7.17
N SER A 539 -18.12 24.07 -7.81
CA SER A 539 -17.70 24.15 -9.21
C SER A 539 -18.86 24.06 -10.18
N THR A 540 -19.94 23.38 -9.81
CA THR A 540 -21.14 23.23 -10.64
C THR A 540 -22.10 24.42 -10.51
N TRP A 541 -22.26 24.95 -9.29
CA TRP A 541 -23.18 26.04 -8.97
C TRP A 541 -22.48 27.23 -8.33
N PRO A 542 -21.60 27.94 -9.05
CA PRO A 542 -20.92 29.12 -8.52
C PRO A 542 -21.90 30.17 -8.01
N GLY A 543 -21.66 30.71 -6.82
CA GLY A 543 -22.52 31.70 -6.18
C GLY A 543 -23.85 31.20 -5.58
N GLU A 544 -24.29 29.98 -5.93
CA GLU A 544 -25.50 29.36 -5.38
C GLU A 544 -25.19 28.26 -4.36
N ALA A 545 -24.14 27.47 -4.62
CA ALA A 545 -23.77 26.38 -3.72
C ALA A 545 -23.25 26.89 -2.39
N LYS A 546 -23.73 26.25 -1.31
CA LYS A 546 -23.25 26.53 0.04
C LYS A 546 -21.89 25.86 0.25
N ASP A 547 -20.83 26.69 0.26
CA ASP A 547 -19.50 26.20 0.60
C ASP A 547 -19.42 25.75 2.07
N ASP A 548 -18.81 24.60 2.30
CA ASP A 548 -18.48 24.11 3.64
C ASP A 548 -16.96 24.13 3.86
N PRO A 549 -16.42 25.19 4.48
CA PRO A 549 -14.99 25.31 4.73
C PRO A 549 -14.42 24.13 5.55
N GLN A 550 -15.24 23.50 6.42
CA GLN A 550 -14.81 22.35 7.21
C GLN A 550 -14.61 21.08 6.37
N SER A 551 -15.22 21.01 5.21
CA SER A 551 -15.01 19.94 4.23
C SER A 551 -13.80 20.19 3.32
N ARG A 552 -13.16 21.33 3.39
CA ARG A 552 -11.92 21.63 2.68
C ARG A 552 -10.71 21.05 3.43
N LEU A 553 -9.66 20.68 2.71
CA LEU A 553 -8.39 20.31 3.32
C LEU A 553 -7.81 21.52 4.07
N ILE A 554 -7.06 21.29 5.14
CA ILE A 554 -6.60 22.33 6.05
C ILE A 554 -5.88 23.49 5.33
N ASN A 555 -5.06 23.21 4.33
CA ASN A 555 -4.34 24.22 3.55
C ASN A 555 -5.21 24.95 2.51
N GLU A 556 -6.45 24.54 2.34
CA GLU A 556 -7.43 25.19 1.47
C GLU A 556 -8.35 26.12 2.25
N ARG A 557 -8.36 26.00 3.58
CA ARG A 557 -9.09 26.89 4.47
C ARG A 557 -8.31 28.20 4.57
N ALA A 558 -8.86 29.25 4.00
CA ALA A 558 -8.21 30.57 3.96
C ALA A 558 -6.78 30.57 3.38
N HIS A 559 -6.40 29.54 2.60
CA HIS A 559 -5.03 29.37 2.11
C HIS A 559 -3.97 29.49 3.22
N ALA A 560 -4.23 28.87 4.36
CA ALA A 560 -3.45 29.04 5.58
C ALA A 560 -2.02 28.47 5.49
N ASN A 561 -1.74 27.55 4.55
CA ASN A 561 -0.39 27.03 4.26
C ASN A 561 0.35 26.48 5.50
N ILE A 562 -0.29 25.58 6.26
CA ILE A 562 0.31 24.96 7.46
C ILE A 562 1.57 24.15 7.10
N GLN A 563 2.61 24.29 7.92
CA GLN A 563 3.90 23.62 7.78
C GLN A 563 4.00 22.40 8.71
N LYS A 564 5.06 21.60 8.53
CA LYS A 564 5.27 20.33 9.27
C LYS A 564 5.34 20.52 10.79
N ASP A 565 5.91 21.62 11.24
CA ASP A 565 6.07 21.97 12.66
C ASP A 565 4.84 22.65 13.28
N GLY A 566 3.74 22.75 12.53
CA GLY A 566 2.51 23.43 12.97
C GLY A 566 2.52 24.96 12.80
N THR A 567 3.61 25.54 12.32
CA THR A 567 3.67 26.96 11.91
C THR A 567 3.07 27.15 10.52
N TYR A 568 3.09 28.36 10.01
CA TYR A 568 2.46 28.72 8.74
C TYR A 568 3.45 29.41 7.81
N SER A 569 3.22 29.27 6.50
CA SER A 569 3.92 29.98 5.45
C SER A 569 3.03 31.10 4.90
N VAL A 570 3.48 32.33 4.97
CA VAL A 570 2.80 33.50 4.39
C VAL A 570 3.46 33.83 3.04
N VAL A 571 2.66 33.79 1.98
CA VAL A 571 3.12 33.93 0.60
C VAL A 571 2.43 35.15 -0.03
N PRO A 572 3.00 36.34 0.03
CA PRO A 572 2.49 37.51 -0.70
C PRO A 572 2.50 37.20 -2.20
N ARG A 573 1.45 37.62 -2.90
CA ARG A 573 1.36 37.38 -4.35
C ARG A 573 2.19 38.45 -5.09
N MET A 574 3.04 37.97 -5.96
CA MET A 574 3.82 38.73 -6.91
C MET A 574 3.39 38.31 -8.32
N TRP A 575 2.61 39.14 -8.96
CA TRP A 575 2.00 38.88 -10.28
C TRP A 575 3.06 38.57 -11.35
N GLY A 576 3.00 37.39 -11.94
CA GLY A 576 4.02 36.93 -12.90
C GLY A 576 5.44 36.86 -12.35
N GLY A 577 5.61 36.85 -11.03
CA GLY A 577 6.90 36.88 -10.35
C GLY A 577 7.53 38.30 -10.28
N VAL A 578 6.78 39.35 -10.64
CA VAL A 578 7.23 40.74 -10.61
C VAL A 578 6.87 41.37 -9.27
N THR A 579 7.77 42.21 -8.74
CA THR A 579 7.60 42.96 -7.52
C THR A 579 8.29 44.35 -7.65
N ASN A 580 8.10 45.24 -6.69
CA ASN A 580 8.69 46.56 -6.67
C ASN A 580 9.35 46.86 -5.31
N ALA A 581 10.13 47.95 -5.24
CA ALA A 581 10.88 48.32 -4.05
C ALA A 581 9.99 48.60 -2.83
N ALA A 582 8.76 49.07 -3.03
CA ALA A 582 7.83 49.35 -1.93
C ALA A 582 7.29 48.02 -1.33
N GLU A 583 6.91 47.05 -2.16
CA GLU A 583 6.48 45.75 -1.72
C GLU A 583 7.60 44.98 -1.00
N LEU A 584 8.84 45.03 -1.54
CA LEU A 584 10.00 44.38 -0.89
C LEU A 584 10.28 44.97 0.49
N ARG A 585 10.20 46.34 0.66
CA ARG A 585 10.34 46.93 1.99
C ARG A 585 9.23 46.51 2.92
N ARG A 586 7.99 46.49 2.47
CA ARG A 586 6.84 46.04 3.27
C ARG A 586 6.99 44.60 3.75
N ILE A 587 7.46 43.70 2.89
CA ILE A 587 7.75 42.30 3.25
C ILE A 587 8.86 42.26 4.32
N ALA A 588 9.92 43.05 4.18
CA ALA A 588 11.01 43.13 5.14
C ALA A 588 10.53 43.68 6.49
N ASP A 589 9.78 44.80 6.48
CA ASP A 589 9.24 45.42 7.69
C ASP A 589 8.31 44.46 8.46
N VAL A 590 7.48 43.72 7.75
CA VAL A 590 6.60 42.68 8.33
C VAL A 590 7.41 41.54 8.90
N ALA A 591 8.44 41.06 8.19
CA ALA A 591 9.29 39.98 8.68
C ALA A 591 10.00 40.37 9.98
N ASP A 592 10.50 41.60 10.08
CA ASP A 592 11.14 42.14 11.29
C ASP A 592 10.13 42.33 12.44
N LYS A 593 8.98 42.91 12.15
CA LYS A 593 7.94 43.21 13.15
C LYS A 593 7.41 41.93 13.83
N TYR A 594 7.20 40.86 13.07
CA TYR A 594 6.68 39.60 13.57
C TYR A 594 7.76 38.54 13.85
N GLN A 595 9.03 38.95 13.77
CA GLN A 595 10.19 38.07 14.03
C GLN A 595 10.10 36.78 13.23
N VAL A 596 9.81 36.88 11.93
CA VAL A 596 9.67 35.71 11.04
C VAL A 596 11.01 34.98 10.96
N PRO A 597 11.05 33.68 11.33
CA PRO A 597 12.31 32.93 11.43
C PRO A 597 13.08 32.83 10.12
N MET A 598 12.36 32.78 8.98
CA MET A 598 12.98 32.61 7.67
C MET A 598 12.17 33.31 6.57
N VAL A 599 12.84 34.13 5.77
CA VAL A 599 12.32 34.67 4.51
C VAL A 599 13.05 33.97 3.37
N LYS A 600 12.31 33.37 2.45
CA LYS A 600 12.88 32.50 1.39
C LYS A 600 12.36 32.88 0.01
N VAL A 601 13.28 33.17 -0.93
CA VAL A 601 12.95 33.20 -2.37
C VAL A 601 12.81 31.76 -2.89
N THR A 602 11.67 31.44 -3.48
CA THR A 602 11.37 30.08 -3.94
C THR A 602 11.50 29.95 -5.46
N GLY A 603 11.65 28.70 -5.94
CA GLY A 603 11.71 28.40 -7.37
C GLY A 603 10.41 28.73 -8.15
N GLY A 604 9.33 29.08 -7.47
CA GLY A 604 8.08 29.56 -8.04
C GLY A 604 8.03 31.10 -8.22
N GLN A 605 9.15 31.79 -8.13
CA GLN A 605 9.24 33.28 -8.20
C GLN A 605 8.36 33.95 -7.14
N ARG A 606 8.45 33.46 -5.90
CA ARG A 606 7.72 34.01 -4.74
C ARG A 606 8.67 34.17 -3.57
N ILE A 607 8.30 35.07 -2.68
CA ILE A 607 8.92 35.23 -1.37
C ILE A 607 7.98 34.56 -0.35
N ASP A 608 8.48 33.59 0.40
CA ASP A 608 7.74 32.90 1.46
C ASP A 608 8.28 33.34 2.82
N LEU A 609 7.40 33.77 3.72
CA LEU A 609 7.69 34.02 5.12
C LEU A 609 7.35 32.74 5.89
N LEU A 610 8.36 32.05 6.38
CA LEU A 610 8.26 30.71 6.97
C LEU A 610 8.36 30.77 8.51
N GLY A 611 7.64 29.86 9.20
CA GLY A 611 7.66 29.77 10.65
C GLY A 611 6.70 30.75 11.34
N VAL A 612 5.69 31.26 10.65
CA VAL A 612 4.72 32.21 11.18
C VAL A 612 3.77 31.53 12.16
N LYS A 613 3.47 32.17 13.28
CA LYS A 613 2.50 31.69 14.27
C LYS A 613 1.07 31.91 13.77
N LYS A 614 0.17 31.00 14.13
CA LYS A 614 -1.24 31.04 13.72
C LYS A 614 -1.91 32.37 14.12
N ASP A 615 -1.66 32.81 15.31
CA ASP A 615 -2.29 34.02 15.89
C ASP A 615 -1.89 35.29 15.19
N ASP A 616 -0.70 35.33 14.55
CA ASP A 616 -0.15 36.48 13.87
C ASP A 616 -0.68 36.63 12.43
N LEU A 617 -1.26 35.58 11.84
CA LEU A 617 -1.66 35.56 10.43
C LEU A 617 -2.57 36.73 10.02
N PRO A 618 -3.68 37.03 10.72
CA PRO A 618 -4.55 38.12 10.31
C PRO A 618 -3.85 39.50 10.35
N ALA A 619 -2.98 39.71 11.33
CA ALA A 619 -2.25 40.96 11.48
C ALA A 619 -1.15 41.11 10.42
N ILE A 620 -0.43 40.05 10.14
CA ILE A 620 0.58 40.00 9.07
C ILE A 620 -0.04 40.32 7.71
N TRP A 621 -1.17 39.67 7.36
CA TRP A 621 -1.85 39.95 6.09
C TRP A 621 -2.39 41.36 5.99
N LYS A 622 -2.83 41.94 7.10
CA LYS A 622 -3.23 43.35 7.17
C LYS A 622 -2.05 44.28 6.91
N ASP A 623 -0.91 44.05 7.53
CA ASP A 623 0.27 44.89 7.41
C ASP A 623 0.98 44.74 6.05
N LEU A 624 0.93 43.53 5.47
CA LEU A 624 1.43 43.29 4.11
C LEU A 624 0.65 44.07 3.06
N ASP A 625 -0.66 44.21 3.24
CA ASP A 625 -1.55 44.84 2.26
C ASP A 625 -1.25 44.43 0.82
N MET A 626 -1.04 43.10 0.64
CA MET A 626 -0.76 42.42 -0.63
C MET A 626 -1.73 41.29 -0.83
N PRO A 627 -2.10 40.93 -2.09
CA PRO A 627 -2.94 39.81 -2.34
C PRO A 627 -2.32 38.49 -1.84
N SER A 628 -3.16 37.54 -1.43
CA SER A 628 -2.68 36.27 -0.91
C SER A 628 -2.25 35.32 -2.03
N GLY A 629 -1.16 34.61 -1.77
CA GLY A 629 -0.68 33.52 -2.61
C GLY A 629 -0.97 32.14 -2.03
N HIS A 630 -0.87 31.13 -2.86
CA HIS A 630 -1.17 29.74 -2.50
C HIS A 630 0.11 28.91 -2.53
N ALA A 631 0.57 28.41 -1.37
CA ALA A 631 1.71 27.50 -1.31
C ALA A 631 1.29 26.04 -1.50
N TYR A 632 0.18 25.61 -0.88
CA TYR A 632 -0.24 24.20 -0.81
C TYR A 632 -1.67 23.92 -1.29
N GLY A 633 -2.52 24.92 -1.54
CA GLY A 633 -3.93 24.78 -1.90
C GLY A 633 -4.20 24.17 -3.28
N LYS A 634 -5.47 23.82 -3.53
CA LYS A 634 -6.01 23.37 -4.82
C LYS A 634 -6.46 24.60 -5.63
N SER A 635 -5.50 25.33 -6.11
CA SER A 635 -5.69 26.58 -6.84
C SER A 635 -4.52 26.80 -7.79
N ILE A 636 -4.60 27.89 -8.54
CA ILE A 636 -3.48 28.34 -9.36
C ILE A 636 -2.33 28.83 -8.47
N ARG A 637 -1.12 28.39 -8.81
CA ARG A 637 0.12 28.95 -8.26
C ARG A 637 0.49 30.22 -9.01
N THR A 638 1.55 30.89 -8.58
CA THR A 638 2.14 31.98 -9.37
C THR A 638 2.42 31.53 -10.79
N VAL A 639 2.10 32.33 -11.79
CA VAL A 639 2.52 32.11 -13.17
C VAL A 639 4.00 32.46 -13.30
N LYS A 640 4.84 31.46 -13.53
CA LYS A 640 6.28 31.66 -13.68
C LYS A 640 6.57 32.31 -15.03
N THR A 641 7.33 33.41 -15.05
CA THR A 641 7.70 34.09 -16.29
C THR A 641 9.22 34.15 -16.46
N CYS A 642 9.69 34.35 -17.68
CA CYS A 642 11.03 34.82 -17.94
C CYS A 642 10.99 36.35 -18.15
N VAL A 643 12.13 36.98 -18.25
CA VAL A 643 12.21 38.47 -18.40
C VAL A 643 11.65 39.01 -19.75
N GLY A 644 11.24 38.13 -20.64
CA GLY A 644 10.50 38.45 -21.86
C GLY A 644 11.29 39.24 -22.93
N GLY A 645 10.58 39.62 -23.97
CA GLY A 645 11.16 40.39 -25.09
C GLY A 645 11.58 41.80 -24.74
N GLU A 646 11.09 42.36 -23.61
CA GLU A 646 11.44 43.69 -23.18
C GLU A 646 12.89 43.83 -22.70
N PHE A 647 13.38 42.86 -21.93
CA PHE A 647 14.73 42.88 -21.35
C PHE A 647 15.67 41.83 -21.87
N CYS A 648 15.16 40.79 -22.57
CA CYS A 648 15.98 39.70 -23.09
C CYS A 648 16.20 39.85 -24.60
N ARG A 649 17.46 39.92 -25.03
CA ARG A 649 17.83 40.00 -26.46
C ARG A 649 17.34 38.84 -27.33
N PHE A 650 16.93 37.74 -26.73
CA PHE A 650 16.41 36.57 -27.43
C PHE A 650 14.88 36.41 -27.29
N GLY A 651 14.24 37.29 -26.53
CA GLY A 651 12.80 37.29 -26.33
C GLY A 651 12.07 37.68 -27.61
N THR A 652 11.17 36.85 -28.09
CA THR A 652 10.31 37.14 -29.24
C THR A 652 8.97 37.72 -28.80
N GLN A 653 8.55 37.43 -27.58
CA GLN A 653 7.25 37.85 -27.03
C GLN A 653 7.37 38.43 -25.61
N ASN A 654 6.39 39.23 -25.17
CA ASN A 654 6.33 39.78 -23.82
C ASN A 654 5.72 38.75 -22.84
N SER A 655 6.53 37.82 -22.36
CA SER A 655 6.11 36.78 -21.43
C SER A 655 5.76 37.32 -20.05
N THR A 656 6.36 38.42 -19.63
CA THR A 656 6.08 39.04 -18.31
C THR A 656 4.66 39.52 -18.25
N GLN A 657 4.23 40.33 -19.22
CA GLN A 657 2.87 40.87 -19.24
C GLN A 657 1.83 39.80 -19.41
N LEU A 658 2.02 38.84 -20.33
CA LEU A 658 1.08 37.76 -20.49
C LEU A 658 0.96 36.89 -19.20
N GLY A 659 2.09 36.66 -18.50
CA GLY A 659 2.05 35.94 -17.24
C GLY A 659 1.29 36.66 -16.13
N ILE A 660 1.43 37.98 -16.05
CA ILE A 660 0.67 38.85 -15.14
C ILE A 660 -0.83 38.76 -15.46
N ASP A 661 -1.20 38.91 -16.74
CA ASP A 661 -2.60 38.88 -17.17
C ASP A 661 -3.26 37.53 -16.88
N LEU A 662 -2.58 36.42 -17.18
CA LEU A 662 -3.06 35.07 -16.88
C LEU A 662 -3.23 34.85 -15.38
N GLU A 663 -2.35 35.40 -14.56
CA GLU A 663 -2.45 35.23 -13.11
C GLU A 663 -3.61 36.07 -12.52
N HIS A 664 -3.87 37.23 -13.08
CA HIS A 664 -5.06 38.03 -12.75
C HIS A 664 -6.36 37.36 -13.17
N ASP A 665 -6.41 36.84 -14.40
CA ASP A 665 -7.58 36.14 -14.93
C ASP A 665 -7.98 34.90 -14.13
N LEU A 666 -7.03 34.30 -13.41
CA LEU A 666 -7.22 33.03 -12.71
C LEU A 666 -7.12 33.14 -11.17
N PHE A 667 -7.07 34.38 -10.67
CA PHE A 667 -6.90 34.63 -9.26
C PHE A 667 -8.01 33.97 -8.44
N ASN A 668 -7.63 33.25 -7.38
CA ASN A 668 -8.51 32.47 -6.50
C ASN A 668 -9.30 31.34 -7.16
N MET A 669 -8.94 30.91 -8.38
CA MET A 669 -9.60 29.78 -9.03
C MET A 669 -9.49 28.49 -8.21
N TRP A 670 -10.64 27.93 -7.82
CA TRP A 670 -10.70 26.58 -7.30
C TRP A 670 -10.56 25.54 -8.42
N SER A 671 -9.72 24.56 -8.22
CA SER A 671 -9.44 23.50 -9.20
C SER A 671 -9.39 22.13 -8.52
N PRO A 672 -9.58 21.02 -9.28
CA PRO A 672 -9.52 19.66 -8.72
C PRO A 672 -8.21 19.36 -8.00
N HIS A 673 -7.11 19.91 -8.51
CA HIS A 673 -5.78 19.83 -7.94
C HIS A 673 -5.03 21.15 -8.19
N LYS A 674 -3.84 21.31 -7.58
CA LYS A 674 -2.98 22.49 -7.85
C LYS A 674 -2.64 22.58 -9.33
N VAL A 675 -2.66 23.79 -9.87
CA VAL A 675 -2.30 24.10 -11.26
C VAL A 675 -1.08 25.02 -11.27
N LYS A 676 -0.09 24.71 -12.09
CA LYS A 676 1.12 25.51 -12.29
C LYS A 676 1.18 25.96 -13.76
N LEU A 677 1.37 27.27 -13.96
CA LEU A 677 1.57 27.83 -15.27
C LEU A 677 2.98 28.39 -15.41
N ALA A 678 3.44 28.48 -16.65
CA ALA A 678 4.64 29.26 -16.98
C ALA A 678 4.55 29.82 -18.39
N VAL A 679 5.13 31.03 -18.56
CA VAL A 679 5.23 31.75 -19.83
C VAL A 679 6.69 32.01 -20.14
N SER A 680 7.21 31.47 -21.22
CA SER A 680 8.54 31.73 -21.74
C SER A 680 8.44 32.59 -22.99
N GLY A 681 9.20 33.70 -23.07
CA GLY A 681 9.17 34.66 -24.16
C GLY A 681 9.85 34.18 -25.45
N CYS A 682 10.44 33.01 -25.47
CA CYS A 682 11.05 32.37 -26.66
C CYS A 682 11.25 30.87 -26.45
N PRO A 683 11.60 30.08 -27.51
CA PRO A 683 11.79 28.64 -27.45
C PRO A 683 12.90 28.15 -26.52
N ARG A 684 13.73 29.02 -25.95
CA ARG A 684 14.74 28.65 -24.92
C ARG A 684 14.11 28.18 -23.62
N ASN A 685 12.82 28.45 -23.43
CA ASN A 685 11.99 27.90 -22.35
C ASN A 685 12.53 28.16 -20.93
N CYS A 686 13.09 29.33 -20.66
CA CYS A 686 13.71 29.69 -19.39
C CYS A 686 12.75 29.67 -18.19
N ALA A 687 11.43 29.80 -18.39
CA ALA A 687 10.43 29.68 -17.36
C ALA A 687 9.99 28.23 -17.12
N GLU A 688 10.59 27.25 -17.80
CA GLU A 688 10.28 25.80 -17.69
C GLU A 688 8.81 25.48 -18.07
N ALA A 689 8.28 26.15 -19.10
CA ALA A 689 6.91 25.95 -19.56
C ALA A 689 6.63 24.48 -19.96
N GLY A 690 7.62 23.78 -20.53
CA GLY A 690 7.49 22.41 -20.99
C GLY A 690 7.22 21.33 -19.90
N ILE A 691 7.22 21.70 -18.63
CA ILE A 691 6.92 20.78 -17.51
C ILE A 691 5.85 21.34 -16.56
N LYS A 692 4.99 22.19 -17.06
CA LYS A 692 3.90 22.81 -16.28
C LYS A 692 2.56 22.22 -16.71
N ASP A 693 1.58 22.37 -15.83
CA ASP A 693 0.18 22.00 -16.11
C ASP A 693 -0.33 22.70 -17.37
N VAL A 694 0.04 23.98 -17.52
CA VAL A 694 -0.05 24.76 -18.77
C VAL A 694 1.25 25.50 -18.99
N GLY A 695 1.87 25.27 -20.14
CA GLY A 695 3.08 25.92 -20.58
C GLY A 695 2.84 26.76 -21.83
N ILE A 696 3.34 28.00 -21.85
CA ILE A 696 3.18 28.90 -22.98
C ILE A 696 4.58 29.37 -23.41
N ILE A 697 4.87 29.23 -24.70
CA ILE A 697 6.17 29.54 -25.26
C ILE A 697 6.00 30.55 -26.44
N GLY A 698 6.66 31.71 -26.35
CA GLY A 698 6.70 32.70 -27.41
C GLY A 698 7.50 32.18 -28.61
N VAL A 699 6.97 32.42 -29.79
CA VAL A 699 7.63 32.19 -31.08
C VAL A 699 7.47 33.43 -31.95
N ASP A 700 8.22 33.59 -33.04
CA ASP A 700 8.16 34.77 -33.89
C ASP A 700 6.75 35.07 -34.44
N SER A 701 5.95 34.01 -34.65
CA SER A 701 4.59 34.08 -35.18
C SER A 701 3.47 34.13 -34.13
N GLY A 702 3.81 34.33 -32.83
CA GLY A 702 2.85 34.35 -31.70
C GLY A 702 3.25 33.42 -30.56
N TRP A 703 2.39 32.48 -30.18
CA TRP A 703 2.54 31.67 -29.00
C TRP A 703 2.23 30.21 -29.29
N GLU A 704 2.95 29.32 -28.63
CA GLU A 704 2.64 27.90 -28.58
C GLU A 704 2.19 27.53 -27.18
N MET A 705 1.03 26.89 -27.06
CA MET A 705 0.47 26.42 -25.81
C MET A 705 0.65 24.90 -25.68
N TYR A 706 1.11 24.47 -24.52
CA TYR A 706 1.36 23.09 -24.13
C TYR A 706 0.57 22.77 -22.86
N ILE A 707 0.03 21.56 -22.73
CA ILE A 707 -0.77 21.14 -21.57
C ILE A 707 -0.34 19.78 -21.02
N GLY A 708 -0.71 19.48 -19.77
CA GLY A 708 -0.50 18.17 -19.15
C GLY A 708 0.92 17.92 -18.65
N GLY A 709 1.78 18.92 -18.52
CA GLY A 709 3.09 18.75 -17.89
C GLY A 709 3.02 18.61 -16.37
N ASN A 710 4.06 18.01 -15.79
CA ASN A 710 4.20 17.87 -14.35
C ASN A 710 5.66 17.97 -13.90
N GLY A 711 6.04 19.06 -13.27
CA GLY A 711 7.32 19.19 -12.57
C GLY A 711 7.17 18.74 -11.11
N GLY A 712 6.94 17.46 -10.87
CA GLY A 712 6.76 16.85 -9.55
C GLY A 712 7.65 15.62 -9.36
N ILE A 713 7.25 14.67 -8.48
CA ILE A 713 7.98 13.42 -8.22
C ILE A 713 8.23 12.64 -9.51
N LYS A 714 7.24 12.55 -10.38
CA LYS A 714 7.39 12.08 -11.74
C LYS A 714 7.30 13.29 -12.66
N THR A 715 8.39 13.62 -13.35
CA THR A 715 8.41 14.71 -14.32
C THR A 715 7.75 14.23 -15.61
N GLU A 716 6.73 14.94 -16.05
CA GLU A 716 6.05 14.71 -17.33
C GLU A 716 6.21 15.94 -18.22
N VAL A 717 6.55 15.71 -19.48
CA VAL A 717 6.64 16.78 -20.48
C VAL A 717 5.24 17.15 -20.93
N ALA A 718 4.96 18.45 -21.00
CA ALA A 718 3.70 18.96 -21.50
C ALA A 718 3.59 18.69 -23.01
N GLU A 719 2.41 18.30 -23.47
CA GLU A 719 2.14 18.00 -24.86
C GLU A 719 1.69 19.27 -25.60
N PHE A 720 2.13 19.42 -26.85
CA PHE A 720 1.71 20.52 -27.71
C PHE A 720 0.19 20.50 -27.90
N PHE A 721 -0.44 21.63 -27.61
CA PHE A 721 -1.89 21.78 -27.67
C PHE A 721 -2.33 22.59 -28.88
N VAL A 722 -1.90 23.84 -28.98
CA VAL A 722 -2.32 24.74 -30.07
C VAL A 722 -1.31 25.88 -30.28
N LYS A 723 -1.26 26.43 -31.50
CA LYS A 723 -0.53 27.66 -31.84
C LYS A 723 -1.49 28.83 -31.96
N LEU A 724 -1.16 29.95 -31.33
CA LEU A 724 -2.01 31.13 -31.17
C LEU A 724 -1.25 32.38 -31.64
N LYS A 725 -1.98 33.39 -32.11
CA LYS A 725 -1.35 34.58 -32.67
C LYS A 725 -1.20 35.71 -31.65
N THR A 726 -2.15 35.86 -30.75
CA THR A 726 -2.21 36.96 -29.81
C THR A 726 -2.26 36.52 -28.34
N ALA A 727 -1.98 37.43 -27.45
CA ALA A 727 -2.07 37.20 -26.00
C ALA A 727 -3.53 36.94 -25.55
N GLU A 728 -4.49 37.61 -26.19
CA GLU A 728 -5.91 37.48 -25.93
C GLU A 728 -6.40 36.06 -26.28
N GLU A 729 -5.96 35.54 -27.45
CA GLU A 729 -6.23 34.14 -27.80
C GLU A 729 -5.67 33.20 -26.74
N VAL A 730 -4.44 33.41 -26.26
CA VAL A 730 -3.85 32.56 -25.20
C VAL A 730 -4.70 32.58 -23.95
N ARG A 731 -5.18 33.76 -23.51
CA ARG A 731 -6.04 33.90 -22.32
C ARG A 731 -7.36 33.13 -22.49
N GLU A 732 -8.02 33.29 -23.65
CA GLU A 732 -9.27 32.56 -23.96
C GLU A 732 -9.09 31.04 -23.97
N TYR A 733 -8.10 30.51 -24.69
CA TYR A 733 -7.84 29.09 -24.79
C TYR A 733 -7.41 28.48 -23.46
N ASN A 734 -6.59 29.18 -22.69
CA ASN A 734 -6.18 28.77 -21.35
C ASN A 734 -7.37 28.72 -20.39
N GLY A 735 -8.23 29.74 -20.41
CA GLY A 735 -9.44 29.78 -19.60
C GLY A 735 -10.40 28.65 -19.96
N ALA A 736 -10.62 28.40 -21.24
CA ALA A 736 -11.47 27.31 -21.72
C ALA A 736 -10.92 25.92 -21.32
N PHE A 737 -9.64 25.68 -21.47
CA PHE A 737 -9.01 24.41 -21.05
C PHE A 737 -9.14 24.21 -19.53
N LEU A 738 -8.87 25.23 -18.75
CA LEU A 738 -8.95 25.13 -17.29
C LEU A 738 -10.39 24.94 -16.81
N GLN A 739 -11.37 25.54 -17.48
CA GLN A 739 -12.78 25.30 -17.15
C GLN A 739 -13.22 23.87 -17.53
N LEU A 740 -12.82 23.36 -18.70
CA LEU A 740 -13.06 21.97 -19.07
C LEU A 740 -12.47 21.00 -18.04
N TYR A 741 -11.22 21.26 -17.63
CA TYR A 741 -10.58 20.49 -16.57
C TYR A 741 -11.34 20.58 -15.24
N ARG A 742 -11.85 21.74 -14.83
CA ARG A 742 -12.67 21.92 -13.63
C ARG A 742 -13.97 21.13 -13.71
N GLU A 743 -14.59 21.07 -14.87
CA GLU A 743 -15.89 20.40 -15.08
C GLU A 743 -15.77 18.88 -15.24
N GLU A 744 -14.66 18.34 -15.73
CA GLU A 744 -14.51 16.92 -16.06
C GLU A 744 -13.55 16.15 -15.16
N ALA A 745 -12.52 16.80 -14.62
CA ALA A 745 -11.52 16.11 -13.80
C ALA A 745 -12.08 15.67 -12.45
N PHE A 746 -11.61 14.54 -11.93
CA PHE A 746 -11.96 14.09 -10.59
C PHE A 746 -11.25 14.93 -9.53
N TYR A 747 -11.88 15.09 -8.37
CA TYR A 747 -11.21 15.73 -7.25
C TYR A 747 -9.89 15.01 -6.92
N LEU A 748 -8.81 15.76 -6.79
CA LEU A 748 -7.40 15.31 -6.67
C LEU A 748 -6.76 14.76 -7.94
N GLU A 749 -7.41 14.82 -9.10
CA GLU A 749 -6.79 14.46 -10.38
C GLU A 749 -5.96 15.63 -10.92
N ARG A 750 -4.69 15.37 -11.30
CA ARG A 750 -3.82 16.36 -11.95
C ARG A 750 -4.15 16.49 -13.43
N THR A 751 -3.80 17.64 -14.02
CA THR A 751 -3.97 17.88 -15.47
C THR A 751 -3.34 16.80 -16.35
N VAL A 752 -2.17 16.30 -16.00
CA VAL A 752 -1.52 15.18 -16.71
C VAL A 752 -2.36 13.90 -16.67
N HIS A 753 -2.93 13.55 -15.51
CA HIS A 753 -3.76 12.35 -15.39
C HIS A 753 -5.13 12.54 -16.06
N TYR A 754 -5.67 13.76 -16.00
CA TYR A 754 -6.87 14.11 -16.74
C TYR A 754 -6.66 13.95 -18.26
N LEU A 755 -5.55 14.51 -18.79
CA LEU A 755 -5.18 14.37 -20.18
C LEU A 755 -4.99 12.88 -20.59
N GLN A 756 -4.29 12.10 -19.77
CA GLN A 756 -4.13 10.66 -19.99
C GLN A 756 -5.46 9.89 -19.99
N ARG A 757 -6.43 10.30 -19.17
CA ARG A 757 -7.74 9.65 -19.07
C ARG A 757 -8.68 9.98 -20.21
N VAL A 758 -8.76 11.25 -20.61
CA VAL A 758 -9.73 11.69 -21.65
C VAL A 758 -9.12 11.74 -23.06
N GLY A 759 -7.81 11.84 -23.16
CA GLY A 759 -7.08 11.96 -24.41
C GLY A 759 -6.99 13.40 -24.95
N MET A 760 -5.89 13.70 -25.64
CA MET A 760 -5.64 15.02 -26.27
C MET A 760 -6.72 15.37 -27.32
N GLU A 761 -7.20 14.39 -28.05
CA GLU A 761 -8.23 14.58 -29.08
C GLU A 761 -9.54 15.11 -28.51
N HIS A 762 -10.00 14.56 -27.37
CA HIS A 762 -11.19 15.05 -26.67
C HIS A 762 -11.05 16.53 -26.29
N ILE A 763 -9.91 16.92 -25.71
CA ILE A 763 -9.66 18.29 -25.28
C ILE A 763 -9.58 19.23 -26.48
N ARG A 764 -8.88 18.84 -27.57
CA ARG A 764 -8.78 19.62 -28.80
C ARG A 764 -10.14 19.84 -29.45
N LYS A 765 -10.96 18.80 -29.55
CA LYS A 765 -12.32 18.90 -30.05
C LYS A 765 -13.14 19.91 -29.29
N ALA A 766 -13.08 19.87 -27.93
CA ALA A 766 -13.86 20.76 -27.10
C ALA A 766 -13.37 22.23 -27.07
N VAL A 767 -12.06 22.44 -27.20
CA VAL A 767 -11.47 23.78 -26.98
C VAL A 767 -10.89 24.38 -28.27
N VAL A 768 -10.29 23.58 -29.17
CA VAL A 768 -9.62 24.11 -30.36
C VAL A 768 -10.56 24.14 -31.56
N GLU A 769 -11.28 23.03 -31.80
CA GLU A 769 -12.11 22.85 -32.99
C GLU A 769 -13.49 23.50 -32.84
N ASP A 770 -14.07 23.49 -31.62
CA ASP A 770 -15.36 24.08 -31.31
C ASP A 770 -15.19 25.48 -30.68
N ALA A 771 -15.25 26.50 -31.50
CA ALA A 771 -15.09 27.90 -31.10
C ALA A 771 -16.23 28.42 -30.20
N GLU A 772 -17.46 27.93 -30.42
CA GLU A 772 -18.61 28.31 -29.58
C GLU A 772 -18.47 27.70 -28.17
N ASN A 773 -18.13 26.42 -28.12
CA ASN A 773 -17.91 25.76 -26.82
C ASN A 773 -16.71 26.34 -26.08
N ARG A 774 -15.61 26.66 -26.79
CA ARG A 774 -14.46 27.32 -26.17
C ARG A 774 -14.86 28.65 -25.51
N LYS A 775 -15.60 29.49 -26.22
CA LYS A 775 -16.09 30.75 -25.67
C LYS A 775 -16.98 30.52 -24.47
N ALA A 776 -17.92 29.59 -24.58
CA ALA A 776 -18.84 29.23 -23.50
C ALA A 776 -18.11 28.69 -22.26
N LEU A 777 -17.04 27.90 -22.45
CA LEU A 777 -16.17 27.44 -21.35
C LEU A 777 -15.48 28.60 -20.66
N ASN A 778 -14.86 29.49 -21.42
CA ASN A 778 -14.18 30.67 -20.87
C ASN A 778 -15.17 31.62 -20.13
N ASP A 779 -16.34 31.86 -20.70
CA ASP A 779 -17.38 32.65 -20.07
C ASP A 779 -17.85 32.05 -18.72
N ARG A 780 -18.02 30.71 -18.65
CA ARG A 780 -18.34 30.02 -17.40
C ARG A 780 -17.23 30.11 -16.37
N LEU A 781 -15.96 30.07 -16.79
CA LEU A 781 -14.85 30.30 -15.87
C LEU A 781 -14.91 31.70 -15.29
N GLN A 782 -15.05 32.75 -16.14
CA GLN A 782 -15.11 34.15 -15.69
C GLN A 782 -16.32 34.38 -14.76
N PHE A 783 -17.46 33.78 -15.09
CA PHE A 783 -18.63 33.81 -14.21
C PHE A 783 -18.33 33.19 -12.84
N ALA A 784 -17.71 32.00 -12.81
CA ALA A 784 -17.36 31.35 -11.54
C ALA A 784 -16.37 32.20 -10.71
N LEU A 785 -15.39 32.82 -11.36
CA LEU A 785 -14.38 33.67 -10.70
C LEU A 785 -14.95 34.98 -10.17
N SER A 786 -16.07 35.48 -10.74
CA SER A 786 -16.70 36.74 -10.25
C SER A 786 -17.24 36.63 -8.81
N PHE A 787 -17.40 35.41 -8.28
CA PHE A 787 -17.83 35.19 -6.88
C PHE A 787 -16.66 34.98 -5.92
N GLU A 788 -15.44 34.81 -6.43
CA GLU A 788 -14.26 34.56 -5.61
C GLU A 788 -13.64 35.85 -5.10
N GLN A 789 -13.26 35.86 -3.84
CA GLN A 789 -12.59 36.97 -3.18
C GLN A 789 -11.30 36.50 -2.50
N ASP A 790 -10.37 37.41 -2.25
CA ASP A 790 -9.18 37.09 -1.47
C ASP A 790 -9.60 36.66 -0.04
N PRO A 791 -9.30 35.45 0.38
CA PRO A 791 -9.78 34.91 1.65
C PRO A 791 -9.19 35.62 2.86
N TRP A 792 -8.01 36.24 2.75
CA TRP A 792 -7.41 37.00 3.82
C TRP A 792 -7.99 38.44 3.89
N LYS A 793 -8.29 39.08 2.76
CA LYS A 793 -9.01 40.31 2.71
C LYS A 793 -10.38 40.19 3.39
N GLN A 794 -11.14 39.15 3.09
CA GLN A 794 -12.41 38.86 3.76
C GLN A 794 -12.23 38.74 5.29
N ARG A 795 -11.20 38.02 5.76
CA ARG A 795 -10.95 37.83 7.19
C ARG A 795 -10.48 39.09 7.90
N ILE A 796 -9.83 39.99 7.20
CA ILE A 796 -9.45 41.30 7.72
C ILE A 796 -10.68 42.19 7.87
N GLU A 797 -11.58 42.18 6.88
CA GLU A 797 -12.77 43.02 6.83
C GLU A 797 -13.91 42.50 7.72
N GLN A 798 -14.02 41.17 7.94
CA GLN A 798 -15.10 40.50 8.68
C GLN A 798 -14.60 39.93 10.01
N PRO A 799 -14.89 40.64 11.16
CA PRO A 799 -14.35 40.22 12.47
C PRO A 799 -14.75 38.81 12.90
N GLN A 800 -15.91 38.32 12.49
CA GLN A 800 -16.39 36.97 12.82
C GLN A 800 -15.49 35.87 12.23
N LEU A 801 -14.85 36.10 11.11
CA LEU A 801 -13.96 35.15 10.47
C LEU A 801 -12.56 35.11 11.11
N LYS A 802 -12.19 36.13 11.88
CA LYS A 802 -10.91 36.18 12.61
C LYS A 802 -10.86 35.12 13.74
N LYS A 803 -12.01 34.79 14.31
CA LYS A 803 -12.11 33.78 15.40
C LYS A 803 -11.52 32.41 15.02
N GLU A 804 -11.45 32.08 13.73
CA GLU A 804 -10.83 30.85 13.23
C GLU A 804 -9.33 30.77 13.60
N PHE A 805 -8.67 31.89 13.81
CA PHE A 805 -7.24 31.99 14.11
C PHE A 805 -6.95 32.30 15.58
N GLU A 806 -7.96 32.53 16.39
CA GLU A 806 -7.80 32.78 17.83
C GLU A 806 -7.61 31.45 18.59
N ARG A 807 -6.71 31.43 19.57
CA ARG A 807 -6.55 30.30 20.48
C ARG A 807 -7.65 30.34 21.53
N ILE A 808 -8.43 29.31 21.61
CA ILE A 808 -9.42 29.12 22.67
C ILE A 808 -8.72 28.36 23.81
N PRO A 809 -8.60 28.95 25.02
CA PRO A 809 -8.05 28.26 26.18
C PRO A 809 -8.88 27.02 26.52
N LEU A 810 -8.23 25.88 26.80
CA LEU A 810 -8.90 24.60 27.12
C LEU A 810 -9.96 24.72 28.21
N LYS A 811 -9.76 25.58 29.20
CA LYS A 811 -10.74 25.86 30.26
C LYS A 811 -12.07 26.45 29.80
N GLN A 812 -12.13 27.02 28.55
CA GLN A 812 -13.39 27.50 27.97
C GLN A 812 -14.14 26.44 27.20
N LEU A 813 -13.51 25.31 26.85
CA LEU A 813 -14.14 24.19 26.15
C LEU A 813 -14.90 23.27 27.11
N GLU A 814 -14.61 23.29 28.39
CA GLU A 814 -15.33 22.49 29.42
C GLU A 814 -16.75 23.02 29.72
N ASN A 815 -17.13 24.19 29.22
CA ASN A 815 -18.41 24.85 29.43
C ASN A 815 -19.26 25.04 28.17
N VAL A 816 -18.91 24.37 27.05
CA VAL A 816 -19.68 24.27 25.80
C VAL A 816 -20.05 22.82 25.57
#